data_553640c24158ae0eabeec080a0412ac4
#
_entry.id   553640c24158ae0eabeec080a0412ac4
#
_cell.length_a   1.000
_cell.length_b   1.000
_cell.length_c   1.000
_cell.angle_alpha   90.00
_cell.angle_beta   90.00
_cell.angle_gamma   90.00
#
_symmetry.space_group_name_H-M   'P 1'
#
loop_
_entity.id
_entity.type
_entity.pdbx_description
1 polymer ?
#
loop_
_entity_poly.entity_id
_entity_poly.type
_entity_poly.pdbx_seq_one_letter_code
_entity_poly.pdbx_strand_id
1 'polypeptide(L)'
;MHWRKFSPIFIIGTLIFTACSGISATPTSTLAPQYTPTPSYTPTPEPQKTLTVCLGSEPTSLYPYGSSSRTTWSVLEAVYDGPFDVLDSGIQPVILEKIPSLADGDAILETVDVTEGMQIVDASGEVAVLKKDIQVFPAGCSDITCAVTWDGISALQMSQMSVIFKLLPGITWSDGEPVTAQDSVYSYNLSNNPDTPVTRGNLLRTASYEALDELTIKWKGVPGFVPTRYSTYFWMPLPEHAWSGFKAADLLEADISAKSPIGWGPYVISEWVKGDHITLTKNPNYFRASEGLPKFDTLVYRFLGQPADNNIEALLSGECDLVDDTTLLDEQLELILELQQAGKLKAYTSLGPELDLISFGIKPASYDDGYYPAQGDRPDFFSDVRTRNAFVQCMDRDSIQQAVLFGLSDVPISFLPPGSTLLANDLQAIAYDPTAGALLLDEVGWKDLDGDPATPRTALGVAGIVDGTPLSIKYATSTAPVRQTMAKILADSLTQCGIQVEVQYYQPADLYAAGPDGVAFGRNFDLLEWGYVPNCSTFASWQIPTAANNWIGVNIAGYSNTAYDQACQAASQVGSADIATQQTLYAGLQQTLAQDVPFVPLFFHPHIAVSRIDLCGFKMDSSARSSLWGIENYTIAQGCTD
;
A
#
# COMPACT_ATOMS: atom_id res chain seq x y z
N MET A 1 10.09 35.75 -53.94
CA MET A 1 10.63 37.02 -54.41
C MET A 1 11.97 37.25 -53.70
N HIS A 2 13.08 37.26 -54.52
CA HIS A 2 14.48 37.63 -54.25
C HIS A 2 15.24 36.97 -53.09
N TRP A 3 16.03 35.99 -53.30
CA TRP A 3 17.39 35.85 -53.91
C TRP A 3 18.41 36.92 -53.46
N ARG A 4 19.49 36.46 -52.76
CA ARG A 4 20.88 36.70 -53.16
C ARG A 4 21.89 35.84 -52.41
N LYS A 5 22.62 35.06 -53.19
CA LYS A 5 23.88 34.36 -52.91
C LYS A 5 25.03 35.35 -52.74
N PHE A 6 26.11 35.00 -52.09
CA PHE A 6 27.47 35.17 -52.60
C PHE A 6 28.47 34.28 -51.86
N SER A 7 29.31 33.64 -52.61
CA SER A 7 30.41 32.71 -52.27
C SER A 7 31.78 33.46 -52.54
N PRO A 8 32.94 32.80 -52.52
CA PRO A 8 34.01 32.85 -51.53
C PRO A 8 35.29 33.52 -52.09
N ILE A 9 36.32 33.77 -51.29
CA ILE A 9 37.65 34.15 -51.75
C ILE A 9 38.72 33.32 -51.03
N PHE A 10 39.45 32.57 -51.87
CA PHE A 10 40.75 31.95 -51.62
C PHE A 10 41.83 32.99 -51.66
N ILE A 11 42.89 32.96 -50.86
CA ILE A 11 44.20 33.55 -51.13
C ILE A 11 45.30 32.57 -50.73
N ILE A 12 46.10 32.20 -51.72
CA ILE A 12 47.34 31.44 -51.69
C ILE A 12 48.50 32.46 -51.61
N GLY A 13 49.57 32.12 -50.96
CA GLY A 13 50.80 32.92 -50.99
C GLY A 13 51.92 32.29 -50.18
N THR A 14 52.67 31.55 -50.64
CA THR A 14 54.01 31.51 -51.31
C THR A 14 55.17 31.38 -50.32
N LEU A 15 55.87 30.27 -50.40
CA LEU A 15 57.20 29.96 -49.89
C LEU A 15 58.28 30.92 -50.33
N ILE A 16 59.26 31.24 -49.46
CA ILE A 16 60.63 31.61 -49.91
C ILE A 16 61.63 30.88 -48.97
N PHE A 17 62.47 30.08 -49.63
CA PHE A 17 63.72 29.50 -49.09
C PHE A 17 64.86 30.55 -49.18
N THR A 18 65.72 30.60 -48.15
CA THR A 18 67.11 30.99 -48.37
C THR A 18 68.01 30.18 -47.42
N ALA A 19 69.15 29.77 -48.02
CA ALA A 19 70.10 28.83 -47.46
C ALA A 19 71.36 29.53 -46.91
N CYS A 20 72.04 28.83 -46.00
CA CYS A 20 73.47 28.70 -45.74
C CYS A 20 74.33 29.90 -45.35
N SER A 21 74.99 29.78 -44.19
CA SER A 21 76.47 29.59 -44.15
C SER A 21 76.92 29.26 -42.74
N GLY A 22 77.84 28.31 -42.58
CA GLY A 22 78.34 27.80 -41.34
C GLY A 22 79.49 28.61 -40.74
N ILE A 23 79.81 28.45 -39.49
CA ILE A 23 81.12 28.68 -38.83
C ILE A 23 81.23 27.81 -37.55
N SER A 24 82.37 27.17 -37.46
CA SER A 24 83.12 26.44 -36.44
C SER A 24 82.62 26.26 -35.00
N ALA A 25 82.87 25.05 -34.55
CA ALA A 25 82.66 24.55 -33.19
C ALA A 25 83.73 25.05 -32.21
N THR A 26 83.27 25.29 -30.99
CA THR A 26 84.05 25.24 -29.74
C THR A 26 83.36 24.31 -28.78
N PRO A 27 84.07 23.44 -28.05
CA PRO A 27 83.41 22.48 -27.14
C PRO A 27 83.01 23.15 -25.84
N THR A 28 81.73 23.09 -25.54
CA THR A 28 81.17 23.50 -24.21
C THR A 28 80.70 22.29 -23.44
N SER A 29 81.08 22.25 -22.19
CA SER A 29 80.84 21.20 -21.19
C SER A 29 79.40 20.69 -21.16
N THR A 30 79.28 19.37 -21.10
CA THR A 30 78.03 18.61 -20.89
C THR A 30 77.41 18.95 -19.54
N LEU A 31 76.30 19.66 -19.54
CA LEU A 31 75.40 19.74 -18.40
C LEU A 31 74.56 18.48 -18.36
N ALA A 32 74.44 17.87 -17.16
CA ALA A 32 73.58 16.70 -16.93
C ALA A 32 72.09 16.97 -17.31
N PRO A 33 71.35 15.98 -17.81
CA PRO A 33 69.95 16.18 -18.16
C PRO A 33 69.13 16.59 -16.95
N GLN A 34 68.54 17.80 -16.99
CA GLN A 34 67.48 18.19 -16.07
C GLN A 34 66.28 17.30 -16.35
N TYR A 35 65.90 16.50 -15.35
CA TYR A 35 64.63 15.80 -15.35
C TYR A 35 63.51 16.85 -15.30
N THR A 36 62.82 17.02 -16.42
CA THR A 36 61.51 17.69 -16.44
C THR A 36 60.52 16.76 -15.73
N PRO A 37 59.82 17.21 -14.64
CA PRO A 37 58.81 16.35 -14.06
C PRO A 37 57.75 16.05 -15.09
N THR A 38 57.49 14.78 -15.32
CA THR A 38 56.34 14.29 -16.12
C THR A 38 55.08 14.95 -15.56
N PRO A 39 54.21 15.58 -16.38
CA PRO A 39 52.97 16.12 -15.87
C PRO A 39 52.21 14.98 -15.20
N SER A 40 51.92 15.16 -13.89
CA SER A 40 51.04 14.29 -13.18
C SER A 40 49.66 14.36 -13.85
N TYR A 41 49.25 13.27 -14.45
CA TYR A 41 47.89 13.15 -14.96
C TYR A 41 46.97 13.24 -13.75
N THR A 42 46.28 14.34 -13.56
CA THR A 42 45.10 14.41 -12.72
C THR A 42 44.06 13.57 -13.44
N PRO A 43 43.54 12.46 -12.87
CA PRO A 43 42.49 11.72 -13.54
C PRO A 43 41.31 12.66 -13.78
N THR A 44 40.81 12.67 -14.98
CA THR A 44 39.55 13.35 -15.31
C THR A 44 38.50 12.75 -14.38
N PRO A 45 37.74 13.56 -13.62
CA PRO A 45 36.66 13.05 -12.79
C PRO A 45 35.75 12.17 -13.66
N GLU A 46 35.40 10.98 -13.19
CA GLU A 46 34.36 10.18 -13.83
C GLU A 46 33.08 11.02 -13.90
N PRO A 47 32.34 10.96 -15.03
CA PRO A 47 31.06 11.65 -15.12
C PRO A 47 30.13 11.19 -14.01
N GLN A 48 29.50 12.12 -13.32
CA GLN A 48 28.55 11.81 -12.24
C GLN A 48 27.40 10.96 -12.81
N LYS A 49 27.05 9.91 -12.10
CA LYS A 49 25.95 9.01 -12.44
C LYS A 49 24.67 9.54 -11.81
N THR A 50 23.70 9.88 -12.65
CA THR A 50 22.38 10.36 -12.23
C THR A 50 21.32 9.29 -12.48
N LEU A 51 20.40 9.11 -11.52
CA LEU A 51 19.16 8.35 -11.68
C LEU A 51 17.99 9.34 -11.63
N THR A 52 17.12 9.28 -12.62
CA THR A 52 15.89 10.08 -12.66
C THR A 52 14.68 9.18 -12.46
N VAL A 53 13.94 9.41 -11.38
CA VAL A 53 12.70 8.71 -11.05
C VAL A 53 11.54 9.67 -11.24
N CYS A 54 10.54 9.27 -12.01
CA CYS A 54 9.35 10.06 -12.26
C CYS A 54 8.19 9.60 -11.37
N LEU A 55 7.61 10.55 -10.62
CA LEU A 55 6.53 10.37 -9.66
C LEU A 55 5.22 10.96 -10.19
N GLY A 56 4.10 10.40 -9.76
CA GLY A 56 2.76 10.84 -10.16
C GLY A 56 2.33 12.19 -9.58
N SER A 57 2.98 12.66 -8.53
CA SER A 57 2.68 13.96 -7.92
C SER A 57 3.86 14.49 -7.12
N GLU A 58 3.86 15.81 -6.88
CA GLU A 58 4.77 16.43 -5.92
C GLU A 58 4.37 16.04 -4.49
N PRO A 59 5.32 15.63 -3.61
CA PRO A 59 5.04 15.47 -2.18
C PRO A 59 4.53 16.78 -1.57
N THR A 60 3.50 16.70 -0.73
CA THR A 60 3.02 17.89 -0.01
C THR A 60 3.93 18.31 1.12
N SER A 61 4.66 17.35 1.69
CA SER A 61 5.63 17.52 2.78
C SER A 61 6.50 16.28 2.85
N LEU A 62 7.75 16.45 3.29
CA LEU A 62 8.67 15.36 3.63
C LEU A 62 8.80 15.16 5.15
N TYR A 63 7.99 15.84 5.95
CA TYR A 63 7.88 15.58 7.38
C TYR A 63 7.19 14.24 7.60
N PRO A 64 7.83 13.23 8.24
CA PRO A 64 7.28 11.89 8.35
C PRO A 64 5.92 11.80 9.05
N TYR A 65 5.60 12.77 9.92
CA TYR A 65 4.29 12.88 10.57
C TYR A 65 3.32 13.82 9.84
N GLY A 66 3.78 14.54 8.81
CA GLY A 66 2.98 15.52 8.05
C GLY A 66 2.26 14.94 6.85
N SER A 67 2.69 13.79 6.35
CA SER A 67 2.09 13.15 5.17
C SER A 67 2.25 11.63 5.22
N SER A 68 1.18 10.93 4.85
CA SER A 68 1.18 9.48 4.67
C SER A 68 1.12 9.06 3.20
N SER A 69 1.27 10.01 2.26
CA SER A 69 1.17 9.71 0.83
C SER A 69 2.32 8.82 0.36
N ARG A 70 2.04 7.92 -0.55
CA ARG A 70 3.03 7.04 -1.17
C ARG A 70 4.16 7.83 -1.82
N THR A 71 3.82 8.92 -2.52
CA THR A 71 4.81 9.83 -3.14
C THR A 71 5.78 10.44 -2.12
N THR A 72 5.28 10.83 -0.92
CA THR A 72 6.15 11.30 0.16
C THR A 72 7.13 10.21 0.58
N TRP A 73 6.65 8.98 0.77
CA TRP A 73 7.51 7.86 1.16
C TRP A 73 8.47 7.43 0.05
N SER A 74 8.09 7.53 -1.23
CA SER A 74 9.03 7.32 -2.36
C SER A 74 10.27 8.22 -2.29
N VAL A 75 10.11 9.47 -1.83
CA VAL A 75 11.26 10.36 -1.60
C VAL A 75 11.96 10.06 -0.28
N LEU A 76 11.20 9.77 0.79
CA LEU A 76 11.75 9.52 2.12
C LEU A 76 12.58 8.23 2.21
N GLU A 77 12.36 7.22 1.36
CA GLU A 77 13.23 6.03 1.28
C GLU A 77 14.68 6.39 0.94
N ALA A 78 14.90 7.42 0.15
CA ALA A 78 16.25 7.91 -0.15
C ALA A 78 16.88 8.70 1.02
N VAL A 79 16.07 9.28 1.91
CA VAL A 79 16.50 10.09 3.07
C VAL A 79 16.62 9.25 4.34
N TYR A 80 15.71 8.27 4.51
CA TYR A 80 15.66 7.37 5.68
C TYR A 80 15.64 5.91 5.18
N ASP A 81 16.76 5.25 5.22
CA ASP A 81 16.88 3.83 4.91
C ASP A 81 16.37 2.99 6.09
N GLY A 82 15.20 2.43 5.98
CA GLY A 82 14.55 1.70 7.06
C GLY A 82 13.66 2.57 7.99
N PRO A 83 13.60 2.27 9.30
CA PRO A 83 14.45 1.48 10.19
C PRO A 83 14.42 -0.04 9.99
N PHE A 84 13.38 -0.56 9.39
CA PHE A 84 13.21 -1.92 8.91
C PHE A 84 12.30 -1.88 7.69
N ASP A 85 12.47 -2.81 6.77
CA ASP A 85 11.61 -2.98 5.62
C ASP A 85 10.55 -4.04 5.93
N VAL A 86 9.32 -3.75 5.52
CA VAL A 86 8.22 -4.72 5.55
C VAL A 86 8.03 -5.20 4.13
N LEU A 87 8.41 -6.42 3.87
CA LEU A 87 8.36 -7.06 2.55
C LEU A 87 7.51 -8.33 2.61
N ASP A 88 7.06 -8.82 1.47
CA ASP A 88 6.33 -10.09 1.37
C ASP A 88 7.11 -11.26 2.00
N SER A 89 8.43 -11.20 1.95
CA SER A 89 9.32 -12.18 2.60
C SER A 89 9.43 -12.02 4.13
N GLY A 90 8.77 -11.01 4.70
CA GLY A 90 8.79 -10.68 6.13
C GLY A 90 9.52 -9.38 6.45
N ILE A 91 9.62 -9.07 7.74
CA ILE A 91 10.26 -7.83 8.21
C ILE A 91 11.79 -8.01 8.19
N GLN A 92 12.48 -7.11 7.50
CA GLN A 92 13.94 -7.08 7.40
C GLN A 92 14.51 -5.91 8.22
N PRO A 93 15.48 -6.14 9.14
CA PRO A 93 16.11 -5.05 9.87
C PRO A 93 17.05 -4.26 8.95
N VAL A 94 17.05 -2.92 9.05
CA VAL A 94 17.97 -2.03 8.33
C VAL A 94 18.91 -1.33 9.29
N ILE A 95 18.39 -0.52 10.22
CA ILE A 95 19.21 0.15 11.26
C ILE A 95 19.08 -0.52 12.64
N LEU A 96 18.29 -1.58 12.75
CA LEU A 96 18.22 -2.41 13.94
C LEU A 96 19.20 -3.59 13.81
N GLU A 97 19.83 -4.03 14.92
CA GLU A 97 20.68 -5.23 14.91
C GLU A 97 19.91 -6.48 14.46
N LYS A 98 18.65 -6.56 14.84
CA LYS A 98 17.68 -7.61 14.44
C LYS A 98 16.24 -7.16 14.71
N ILE A 99 15.28 -7.88 14.18
CA ILE A 99 13.88 -7.74 14.57
C ILE A 99 13.67 -8.46 15.91
N PRO A 100 13.19 -7.78 16.97
CA PRO A 100 12.94 -8.40 18.27
C PRO A 100 11.98 -9.57 18.20
N SER A 101 12.25 -10.63 18.98
CA SER A 101 11.38 -11.79 19.05
C SER A 101 11.18 -12.31 20.49
N LEU A 102 10.04 -12.99 20.71
CA LEU A 102 9.80 -13.72 21.97
C LEU A 102 10.78 -14.90 22.12
N ALA A 103 11.16 -15.53 21.01
CA ALA A 103 12.06 -16.68 21.01
C ALA A 103 13.46 -16.34 21.48
N ASP A 104 13.96 -15.14 21.12
CA ASP A 104 15.29 -14.66 21.51
C ASP A 104 15.31 -13.94 22.87
N GLY A 105 14.13 -13.66 23.44
CA GLY A 105 14.01 -12.96 24.71
C GLY A 105 14.14 -11.44 24.60
N ASP A 106 14.14 -10.85 23.39
CA ASP A 106 14.09 -9.39 23.20
C ASP A 106 12.67 -8.86 23.42
N ALA A 107 11.67 -9.70 23.19
CA ALA A 107 10.30 -9.46 23.62
C ALA A 107 9.99 -10.41 24.77
N ILE A 108 9.37 -9.88 25.83
CA ILE A 108 8.98 -10.65 27.03
C ILE A 108 7.54 -10.34 27.40
N LEU A 109 6.85 -11.39 27.84
CA LEU A 109 5.51 -11.30 28.39
C LEU A 109 5.59 -11.52 29.91
N GLU A 110 5.30 -10.48 30.67
CA GLU A 110 5.35 -10.50 32.14
C GLU A 110 3.93 -10.53 32.69
N THR A 111 3.78 -11.15 33.87
CA THR A 111 2.54 -11.03 34.68
C THR A 111 2.71 -9.87 35.63
N VAL A 112 1.78 -8.90 35.58
CA VAL A 112 1.80 -7.71 36.44
C VAL A 112 0.53 -7.57 37.24
N ASP A 113 0.66 -7.10 38.49
CA ASP A 113 -0.49 -6.74 39.33
C ASP A 113 -1.10 -5.44 38.81
N VAL A 114 -2.42 -5.42 38.63
CA VAL A 114 -3.16 -4.22 38.24
C VAL A 114 -4.17 -3.84 39.34
N THR A 115 -4.31 -2.53 39.52
CA THR A 115 -5.15 -1.95 40.56
C THR A 115 -6.11 -0.92 40.00
N GLU A 116 -7.15 -0.57 40.74
CA GLU A 116 -8.09 0.47 40.33
C GLU A 116 -7.38 1.77 39.93
N GLY A 117 -7.82 2.37 38.83
CA GLY A 117 -7.27 3.59 38.28
C GLY A 117 -6.11 3.40 37.28
N MET A 118 -5.55 2.19 37.16
CA MET A 118 -4.53 1.91 36.13
C MET A 118 -5.15 1.84 34.73
N GLN A 119 -4.41 2.33 33.73
CA GLN A 119 -4.75 2.05 32.32
C GLN A 119 -4.50 0.57 32.02
N ILE A 120 -5.47 -0.05 31.39
CA ILE A 120 -5.43 -1.45 30.91
C ILE A 120 -6.08 -1.53 29.52
N VAL A 121 -5.90 -2.64 28.85
CA VAL A 121 -6.75 -3.02 27.71
C VAL A 121 -7.82 -3.98 28.23
N ASP A 122 -9.08 -3.64 27.99
CA ASP A 122 -10.23 -4.44 28.42
C ASP A 122 -10.50 -5.64 27.48
N ALA A 123 -11.48 -6.46 27.82
CA ALA A 123 -11.82 -7.64 27.03
C ALA A 123 -12.42 -7.32 25.63
N SER A 124 -12.75 -6.06 25.36
CA SER A 124 -13.17 -5.61 24.04
C SER A 124 -11.97 -5.14 23.17
N GLY A 125 -10.75 -5.10 23.73
CA GLY A 125 -9.55 -4.62 23.08
C GLY A 125 -9.35 -3.10 23.16
N GLU A 126 -10.19 -2.42 23.95
CA GLU A 126 -10.12 -0.96 24.11
C GLU A 126 -9.30 -0.56 25.34
N VAL A 127 -8.58 0.56 25.21
CA VAL A 127 -7.84 1.14 26.34
C VAL A 127 -8.83 1.77 27.32
N ALA A 128 -8.82 1.29 28.55
CA ALA A 128 -9.73 1.73 29.60
C ALA A 128 -8.99 1.97 30.92
N VAL A 129 -9.61 2.71 31.82
CA VAL A 129 -9.15 2.83 33.20
C VAL A 129 -9.80 1.70 34.02
N LEU A 130 -9.00 0.85 34.67
CA LEU A 130 -9.49 -0.26 35.46
C LEU A 130 -10.39 0.26 36.59
N LYS A 131 -11.61 -0.20 36.58
CA LYS A 131 -12.62 0.08 37.61
C LYS A 131 -13.54 -1.12 37.78
N LYS A 132 -14.30 -1.15 38.86
CA LYS A 132 -15.31 -2.19 39.09
C LYS A 132 -16.21 -2.37 37.86
N ASP A 133 -16.60 -3.62 37.60
CA ASP A 133 -17.51 -4.07 36.55
C ASP A 133 -16.90 -3.98 35.10
N ILE A 134 -15.61 -3.70 34.95
CA ILE A 134 -14.91 -3.86 33.66
C ILE A 134 -14.56 -5.34 33.45
N GLN A 135 -14.78 -5.83 32.22
CA GLN A 135 -14.35 -7.15 31.81
C GLN A 135 -12.94 -7.09 31.26
N VAL A 136 -12.05 -7.97 31.71
CA VAL A 136 -10.63 -8.00 31.35
C VAL A 136 -10.15 -9.43 31.13
N PHE A 137 -9.00 -9.58 30.47
CA PHE A 137 -8.28 -10.84 30.36
C PHE A 137 -7.22 -10.93 31.48
N PRO A 138 -7.38 -11.81 32.47
CA PRO A 138 -6.33 -12.11 33.46
C PRO A 138 -5.07 -12.66 32.77
N ALA A 139 -3.94 -12.60 33.48
CA ALA A 139 -2.69 -13.19 32.96
C ALA A 139 -2.89 -14.66 32.56
N GLY A 140 -2.43 -15.00 31.35
CA GLY A 140 -2.60 -16.32 30.75
C GLY A 140 -3.94 -16.56 30.06
N CYS A 141 -4.84 -15.57 30.08
CA CYS A 141 -6.11 -15.60 29.35
C CYS A 141 -5.94 -14.83 28.03
N SER A 142 -6.37 -15.42 26.92
CA SER A 142 -6.27 -14.82 25.58
C SER A 142 -7.60 -14.79 24.82
N ASP A 143 -8.67 -15.29 25.43
CA ASP A 143 -9.99 -15.34 24.78
C ASP A 143 -11.15 -15.04 25.76
N ILE A 144 -12.33 -14.77 25.20
CA ILE A 144 -13.49 -14.31 25.93
C ILE A 144 -14.02 -15.36 26.96
N THR A 145 -13.69 -16.64 26.80
CA THR A 145 -14.18 -17.71 27.68
C THR A 145 -13.50 -17.70 29.03
N CYS A 146 -12.31 -17.11 29.14
CA CYS A 146 -11.57 -16.94 30.39
C CYS A 146 -11.55 -15.48 30.87
N ALA A 147 -12.26 -14.55 30.19
CA ALA A 147 -12.39 -13.17 30.64
C ALA A 147 -13.15 -13.09 31.97
N VAL A 148 -12.74 -12.16 32.82
CA VAL A 148 -13.36 -11.93 34.13
C VAL A 148 -13.91 -10.51 34.25
N THR A 149 -15.07 -10.36 34.86
CA THR A 149 -15.57 -9.04 35.27
C THR A 149 -14.97 -8.71 36.63
N TRP A 150 -14.14 -7.67 36.71
CA TRP A 150 -13.45 -7.32 37.94
C TRP A 150 -14.42 -6.73 38.98
N ASP A 151 -14.32 -7.21 40.19
CA ASP A 151 -15.23 -6.85 41.31
C ASP A 151 -14.84 -5.54 42.03
N GLY A 152 -13.68 -4.96 41.67
CA GLY A 152 -13.13 -3.74 42.27
C GLY A 152 -12.29 -3.99 43.53
N ILE A 153 -12.12 -5.25 43.99
CA ILE A 153 -11.47 -5.58 45.25
C ILE A 153 -10.46 -6.72 45.11
N SER A 154 -10.79 -7.76 44.36
CA SER A 154 -9.96 -8.95 44.22
C SER A 154 -8.64 -8.60 43.50
N ALA A 155 -7.55 -9.26 43.96
CA ALA A 155 -6.27 -9.15 43.28
C ALA A 155 -6.42 -9.59 41.83
N LEU A 156 -5.95 -8.74 40.90
CA LEU A 156 -6.00 -9.00 39.47
C LEU A 156 -4.60 -8.92 38.91
N GLN A 157 -4.24 -9.93 38.14
CA GLN A 157 -2.99 -9.96 37.36
C GLN A 157 -3.31 -10.00 35.87
N MET A 158 -2.59 -9.22 35.10
CA MET A 158 -2.72 -9.17 33.62
C MET A 158 -1.37 -9.39 32.96
N SER A 159 -1.40 -9.86 31.72
CA SER A 159 -0.19 -9.96 30.89
C SER A 159 0.24 -8.57 30.42
N GLN A 160 1.55 -8.29 30.46
CA GLN A 160 2.14 -7.07 29.94
C GLN A 160 3.35 -7.42 29.07
N MET A 161 3.40 -6.89 27.84
CA MET A 161 4.53 -7.09 26.94
C MET A 161 5.53 -5.97 27.07
N SER A 162 6.83 -6.31 27.04
CA SER A 162 7.91 -5.37 26.81
C SER A 162 8.83 -5.86 25.70
N VAL A 163 9.40 -4.93 24.93
CA VAL A 163 10.25 -5.21 23.77
C VAL A 163 11.50 -4.34 23.82
N ILE A 164 12.64 -4.96 23.59
CA ILE A 164 13.93 -4.30 23.46
C ILE A 164 14.28 -4.17 21.98
N PHE A 165 14.52 -2.94 21.54
CA PHE A 165 15.06 -2.63 20.21
C PHE A 165 16.49 -2.17 20.37
N LYS A 166 17.37 -2.59 19.47
CA LYS A 166 18.76 -2.20 19.50
C LYS A 166 19.22 -1.70 18.13
N LEU A 167 19.71 -0.45 18.10
CA LEU A 167 20.26 0.18 16.91
C LEU A 167 21.63 -0.42 16.57
N LEU A 168 21.95 -0.48 15.27
CA LEU A 168 23.31 -0.76 14.81
C LEU A 168 24.26 0.37 15.27
N PRO A 169 25.49 0.03 15.72
CA PRO A 169 26.45 1.04 16.10
C PRO A 169 27.02 1.77 14.87
N GLY A 170 27.35 3.04 15.05
CA GLY A 170 28.06 3.85 14.04
C GLY A 170 27.17 4.45 12.95
N ILE A 171 25.85 4.39 13.08
CA ILE A 171 24.94 5.12 12.19
C ILE A 171 24.98 6.60 12.56
N THR A 172 25.09 7.45 11.54
CA THR A 172 25.09 8.92 11.71
C THR A 172 24.02 9.57 10.82
N TRP A 173 23.50 10.68 11.28
CA TRP A 173 22.74 11.61 10.46
C TRP A 173 23.61 12.15 9.31
N SER A 174 22.97 12.71 8.30
CA SER A 174 23.68 13.24 7.11
C SER A 174 24.60 14.43 7.42
N ASP A 175 24.41 15.10 8.55
CA ASP A 175 25.30 16.16 9.06
C ASP A 175 26.46 15.63 9.93
N GLY A 176 26.50 14.32 10.21
CA GLY A 176 27.56 13.63 10.94
C GLY A 176 27.29 13.40 12.41
N GLU A 177 26.20 13.93 12.99
CA GLU A 177 25.80 13.61 14.35
C GLU A 177 25.35 12.14 14.48
N PRO A 178 25.61 11.45 15.61
CA PRO A 178 25.23 10.04 15.78
C PRO A 178 23.70 9.89 15.88
N VAL A 179 23.17 8.81 15.28
CA VAL A 179 21.79 8.37 15.50
C VAL A 179 21.76 7.57 16.79
N THR A 180 20.91 7.96 17.74
CA THR A 180 20.85 7.39 19.07
C THR A 180 19.44 6.90 19.45
N ALA A 181 19.36 6.12 20.52
CA ALA A 181 18.09 5.72 21.13
C ALA A 181 17.24 6.94 21.57
N GLN A 182 17.91 8.04 21.93
CA GLN A 182 17.22 9.28 22.33
C GLN A 182 16.48 9.93 21.17
N ASP A 183 16.99 9.84 19.93
CA ASP A 183 16.28 10.33 18.75
C ASP A 183 14.97 9.59 18.51
N SER A 184 14.93 8.28 18.81
CA SER A 184 13.70 7.48 18.76
C SER A 184 12.72 7.86 19.89
N VAL A 185 13.23 8.13 21.11
CA VAL A 185 12.41 8.63 22.22
C VAL A 185 11.88 10.03 21.93
N TYR A 186 12.67 10.89 21.30
CA TYR A 186 12.22 12.20 20.82
C TYR A 186 11.06 12.05 19.82
N SER A 187 11.18 11.14 18.88
CA SER A 187 10.13 10.82 17.91
C SER A 187 8.83 10.38 18.59
N TYR A 188 8.91 9.48 19.58
CA TYR A 188 7.77 9.08 20.41
C TYR A 188 7.13 10.27 21.13
N ASN A 189 7.93 11.10 21.79
CA ASN A 189 7.45 12.27 22.51
C ASN A 189 6.79 13.29 21.58
N LEU A 190 7.38 13.50 20.39
CA LEU A 190 6.82 14.35 19.34
C LEU A 190 5.49 13.81 18.83
N SER A 191 5.39 12.50 18.59
CA SER A 191 4.13 11.87 18.16
C SER A 191 3.05 11.94 19.26
N ASN A 192 3.43 11.98 20.53
CA ASN A 192 2.50 12.13 21.64
C ASN A 192 2.03 13.58 21.85
N ASN A 193 2.63 14.56 21.19
CA ASN A 193 2.17 15.94 21.23
C ASN A 193 0.81 16.09 20.51
N PRO A 194 -0.19 16.82 21.10
CA PRO A 194 -1.50 16.98 20.47
C PRO A 194 -1.48 17.69 19.11
N ASP A 195 -0.45 18.52 18.86
CA ASP A 195 -0.31 19.26 17.60
C ASP A 195 0.34 18.42 16.48
N THR A 196 0.80 17.20 16.78
CA THR A 196 1.32 16.28 15.76
C THR A 196 0.17 15.46 15.15
N PRO A 197 -0.03 15.48 13.82
CA PRO A 197 -1.20 14.87 13.16
C PRO A 197 -1.01 13.37 12.93
N VAL A 198 -0.87 12.60 14.02
CA VAL A 198 -0.73 11.14 13.96
C VAL A 198 -1.92 10.43 14.59
N THR A 199 -2.17 9.20 14.16
CA THR A 199 -3.15 8.34 14.82
C THR A 199 -2.67 7.95 16.21
N ARG A 200 -3.56 7.96 17.20
CA ARG A 200 -3.23 7.75 18.63
C ARG A 200 -3.23 6.27 19.05
N GLY A 201 -3.61 5.35 18.17
CA GLY A 201 -3.81 3.95 18.55
C GLY A 201 -2.59 3.30 19.22
N ASN A 202 -1.41 3.44 18.64
CA ASN A 202 -0.17 2.90 19.21
C ASN A 202 0.25 3.64 20.49
N LEU A 203 0.06 4.96 20.52
CA LEU A 203 0.41 5.81 21.67
C LEU A 203 -0.43 5.43 22.91
N LEU A 204 -1.74 5.29 22.75
CA LEU A 204 -2.65 4.93 23.83
C LEU A 204 -2.35 3.53 24.40
N ARG A 205 -1.79 2.64 23.60
CA ARG A 205 -1.42 1.27 23.98
C ARG A 205 0.02 1.15 24.51
N THR A 206 0.74 2.26 24.61
CA THR A 206 2.12 2.33 25.12
C THR A 206 2.13 2.85 26.55
N ALA A 207 2.60 2.03 27.50
CA ALA A 207 2.75 2.43 28.89
C ALA A 207 4.05 3.22 29.11
N SER A 208 5.16 2.83 28.44
CA SER A 208 6.43 3.58 28.43
C SER A 208 7.24 3.29 27.18
N TYR A 209 8.05 4.27 26.78
CA TYR A 209 9.02 4.19 25.71
C TYR A 209 10.26 4.97 26.12
N GLU A 210 11.37 4.28 26.35
CA GLU A 210 12.54 4.87 27.01
C GLU A 210 13.86 4.34 26.42
N ALA A 211 14.88 5.19 26.36
CA ALA A 211 16.23 4.79 26.07
C ALA A 211 16.87 4.19 27.34
N LEU A 212 17.38 2.96 27.23
CA LEU A 212 18.12 2.30 28.31
C LEU A 212 19.60 2.67 28.28
N ASP A 213 20.13 2.86 27.09
CA ASP A 213 21.47 3.36 26.81
C ASP A 213 21.49 4.07 25.45
N GLU A 214 22.67 4.39 24.91
CA GLU A 214 22.84 5.14 23.67
C GLU A 214 22.20 4.47 22.43
N LEU A 215 22.11 3.14 22.41
CA LEU A 215 21.63 2.35 21.27
C LEU A 215 20.42 1.48 21.58
N THR A 216 20.00 1.39 22.83
CA THR A 216 18.97 0.44 23.27
C THR A 216 17.70 1.17 23.71
N ILE A 217 16.58 0.79 23.13
CA ILE A 217 15.26 1.33 23.42
C ILE A 217 14.40 0.22 24.02
N LYS A 218 13.63 0.55 25.06
CA LYS A 218 12.61 -0.33 25.63
C LYS A 218 11.22 0.26 25.40
N TRP A 219 10.38 -0.51 24.74
CA TRP A 219 8.93 -0.29 24.73
C TRP A 219 8.26 -1.17 25.77
N LYS A 220 7.22 -0.65 26.39
CA LYS A 220 6.34 -1.38 27.29
C LYS A 220 4.88 -1.08 26.95
N GLY A 221 4.09 -2.13 26.67
CA GLY A 221 2.67 -2.01 26.41
C GLY A 221 1.84 -1.77 27.68
N VAL A 222 0.64 -1.27 27.52
CA VAL A 222 -0.36 -1.19 28.60
C VAL A 222 -0.74 -2.62 29.02
N PRO A 223 -0.95 -2.92 30.34
CA PRO A 223 -1.38 -4.24 30.77
C PRO A 223 -2.63 -4.73 30.02
N GLY A 224 -2.62 -5.97 29.58
CA GLY A 224 -3.66 -6.56 28.72
C GLY A 224 -3.40 -6.38 27.21
N PHE A 225 -2.42 -5.55 26.83
CA PHE A 225 -2.06 -5.37 25.44
C PHE A 225 -0.86 -6.24 25.04
N VAL A 226 -1.12 -7.25 24.22
CA VAL A 226 -0.12 -8.19 23.71
C VAL A 226 -0.19 -8.20 22.18
N PRO A 227 0.42 -7.20 21.51
CA PRO A 227 0.35 -7.10 20.05
C PRO A 227 1.16 -8.21 19.38
N THR A 228 0.73 -8.63 18.21
CA THR A 228 1.42 -9.61 17.37
C THR A 228 2.56 -8.96 16.57
N ARG A 229 2.33 -7.75 16.06
CA ARG A 229 3.32 -6.97 15.35
C ARG A 229 4.05 -6.03 16.30
N TYR A 230 4.52 -6.56 17.44
CA TYR A 230 5.21 -5.74 18.44
C TYR A 230 6.47 -5.05 17.91
N SER A 231 7.09 -5.56 16.85
CA SER A 231 8.20 -4.86 16.15
C SER A 231 7.80 -3.51 15.58
N THR A 232 6.50 -3.28 15.28
CA THR A 232 6.00 -1.99 14.78
C THR A 232 5.86 -0.92 15.87
N TYR A 233 6.12 -1.25 17.14
CA TYR A 233 6.17 -0.30 18.25
C TYR A 233 7.57 0.29 18.45
N PHE A 234 8.33 0.35 17.38
CA PHE A 234 9.56 1.12 17.27
C PHE A 234 9.25 2.45 16.56
N TRP A 235 9.53 3.57 17.23
CA TRP A 235 9.42 4.89 16.62
C TRP A 235 10.69 5.21 15.85
N MET A 236 10.54 5.43 14.53
CA MET A 236 11.63 5.83 13.64
C MET A 236 12.37 7.04 14.26
N PRO A 237 13.70 7.01 14.43
CA PRO A 237 14.44 8.15 14.94
C PRO A 237 14.17 9.43 14.15
N LEU A 238 14.02 10.56 14.84
CA LEU A 238 13.95 11.89 14.25
C LEU A 238 15.03 12.76 14.88
N PRO A 239 15.67 13.69 14.13
CA PRO A 239 16.88 14.36 14.57
C PRO A 239 16.62 15.38 15.71
N GLU A 240 16.66 14.93 16.97
CA GLU A 240 16.41 15.75 18.15
C GLU A 240 17.32 16.98 18.17
N HIS A 241 18.61 16.79 17.86
CA HIS A 241 19.60 17.88 17.84
C HIS A 241 19.22 19.03 16.90
N ALA A 242 18.54 18.73 15.79
CA ALA A 242 18.13 19.71 14.78
C ALA A 242 16.71 20.26 15.00
N TRP A 243 15.80 19.44 15.55
CA TRP A 243 14.37 19.78 15.61
C TRP A 243 13.86 20.17 16.99
N SER A 244 14.56 19.88 18.08
CA SER A 244 14.09 20.14 19.45
C SER A 244 13.82 21.63 19.76
N GLY A 245 14.39 22.55 18.98
CA GLY A 245 14.11 23.98 19.06
C GLY A 245 12.77 24.43 18.50
N PHE A 246 12.05 23.56 17.76
CA PHE A 246 10.76 23.87 17.14
C PHE A 246 9.61 23.30 17.97
N LYS A 247 8.45 23.95 17.88
CA LYS A 247 7.20 23.37 18.39
C LYS A 247 6.70 22.31 17.41
N ALA A 248 5.93 21.33 17.90
CA ALA A 248 5.37 20.28 17.05
C ALA A 248 4.54 20.83 15.88
N ALA A 249 3.73 21.87 16.12
CA ALA A 249 2.96 22.54 15.06
C ALA A 249 3.84 23.20 14.00
N ASP A 250 4.99 23.79 14.41
CA ASP A 250 5.88 24.50 13.49
C ASP A 250 6.60 23.53 12.54
N LEU A 251 6.85 22.27 12.96
CA LEU A 251 7.50 21.22 12.15
C LEU A 251 6.66 20.78 10.94
N LEU A 252 5.38 21.07 10.91
CA LEU A 252 4.53 20.77 9.76
C LEU A 252 4.93 21.56 8.50
N GLU A 253 5.46 22.78 8.70
CA GLU A 253 5.77 23.71 7.61
C GLU A 253 7.24 24.17 7.59
N ALA A 254 8.04 23.84 8.63
CA ALA A 254 9.42 24.23 8.71
C ALA A 254 10.25 23.57 7.58
N ASP A 255 11.09 24.35 6.89
CA ASP A 255 11.90 23.84 5.79
C ASP A 255 12.79 22.66 6.22
N ILE A 256 13.30 22.69 7.45
CA ILE A 256 14.17 21.64 8.00
C ILE A 256 13.48 20.27 8.19
N SER A 257 12.17 20.23 8.26
CA SER A 257 11.38 19.01 8.40
C SER A 257 10.54 18.72 7.16
N ALA A 258 9.88 19.75 6.60
CA ALA A 258 8.90 19.58 5.55
C ALA A 258 9.50 19.54 4.14
N LYS A 259 10.72 20.13 3.93
CA LYS A 259 11.35 20.20 2.61
C LYS A 259 12.73 19.54 2.54
N SER A 260 13.52 19.67 3.59
CA SER A 260 14.91 19.19 3.61
C SER A 260 15.22 18.48 4.92
N PRO A 261 14.47 17.41 5.27
CA PRO A 261 14.74 16.66 6.48
C PRO A 261 16.13 16.03 6.45
N ILE A 262 16.80 16.04 7.62
CA ILE A 262 18.05 15.32 7.86
C ILE A 262 17.72 13.85 8.09
N GLY A 263 18.40 12.95 7.39
CA GLY A 263 18.23 11.51 7.53
C GLY A 263 19.56 10.77 7.62
N TRP A 264 19.50 9.46 7.82
CA TRP A 264 20.66 8.56 7.81
C TRP A 264 20.76 7.75 6.49
N GLY A 265 19.83 7.99 5.56
CA GLY A 265 19.72 7.23 4.31
C GLY A 265 20.81 7.55 3.29
N PRO A 266 20.73 6.91 2.11
CA PRO A 266 21.77 6.98 1.09
C PRO A 266 21.93 8.35 0.44
N TYR A 267 20.92 9.23 0.51
CA TYR A 267 20.94 10.53 -0.15
C TYR A 267 20.51 11.67 0.77
N VAL A 268 20.94 12.88 0.42
CA VAL A 268 20.60 14.14 1.07
C VAL A 268 19.95 15.07 0.05
N ILE A 269 18.85 15.70 0.42
CA ILE A 269 18.17 16.68 -0.43
C ILE A 269 19.06 17.89 -0.63
N SER A 270 19.36 18.21 -1.88
CA SER A 270 20.18 19.38 -2.26
C SER A 270 19.32 20.51 -2.83
N GLU A 271 18.20 20.19 -3.48
CA GLU A 271 17.31 21.17 -4.10
C GLU A 271 15.88 20.65 -4.19
N TRP A 272 14.91 21.53 -4.01
CA TRP A 272 13.49 21.28 -4.31
C TRP A 272 12.93 22.44 -5.11
N VAL A 273 12.67 22.20 -6.39
CA VAL A 273 11.99 23.13 -7.30
C VAL A 273 10.51 22.77 -7.35
N LYS A 274 9.70 23.59 -6.72
CA LYS A 274 8.25 23.35 -6.59
C LYS A 274 7.59 23.17 -7.97
N GLY A 275 6.81 22.09 -8.10
CA GLY A 275 6.07 21.74 -9.31
C GLY A 275 6.94 21.15 -10.43
N ASP A 276 8.24 20.92 -10.20
CA ASP A 276 9.16 20.36 -11.21
C ASP A 276 9.92 19.14 -10.68
N HIS A 277 10.81 19.32 -9.67
CA HIS A 277 11.64 18.20 -9.21
C HIS A 277 12.22 18.40 -7.80
N ILE A 278 12.73 17.30 -7.23
CA ILE A 278 13.63 17.28 -6.08
C ILE A 278 14.93 16.62 -6.52
N THR A 279 16.07 17.27 -6.23
CA THR A 279 17.41 16.72 -6.46
C THR A 279 18.04 16.34 -5.13
N LEU A 280 18.62 15.14 -5.10
CA LEU A 280 19.37 14.62 -3.96
C LEU A 280 20.77 14.25 -4.40
N THR A 281 21.74 14.39 -3.49
CA THR A 281 23.13 13.97 -3.70
C THR A 281 23.48 12.86 -2.70
N LYS A 282 24.48 12.05 -3.03
CA LYS A 282 25.02 11.02 -2.15
C LYS A 282 25.26 11.57 -0.74
N ASN A 283 24.78 10.82 0.27
CA ASN A 283 25.13 11.09 1.66
C ASN A 283 26.56 10.58 1.96
N PRO A 284 27.52 11.46 2.24
CA PRO A 284 28.89 11.04 2.55
C PRO A 284 28.99 10.25 3.87
N ASN A 285 27.99 10.38 4.74
CA ASN A 285 27.93 9.75 6.06
C ASN A 285 27.03 8.49 6.06
N TYR A 286 26.61 8.02 4.88
CA TYR A 286 25.77 6.82 4.80
C TYR A 286 26.50 5.59 5.35
N PHE A 287 25.87 4.87 6.27
CA PHE A 287 26.50 3.76 7.01
C PHE A 287 26.96 2.59 6.13
N ARG A 288 26.37 2.43 4.92
CA ARG A 288 26.76 1.42 3.91
C ARG A 288 27.65 1.99 2.78
N ALA A 289 28.20 3.18 2.96
CA ALA A 289 29.09 3.79 1.96
C ALA A 289 30.32 2.93 1.66
N SER A 290 30.83 2.19 2.66
CA SER A 290 31.95 1.23 2.48
C SER A 290 31.62 0.05 1.55
N GLU A 291 30.35 -0.24 1.31
CA GLU A 291 29.86 -1.24 0.35
C GLU A 291 29.77 -0.67 -1.09
N GLY A 292 30.13 0.60 -1.25
CA GLY A 292 30.01 1.33 -2.51
C GLY A 292 28.59 1.74 -2.85
N LEU A 293 27.75 1.96 -1.82
CA LEU A 293 26.37 2.44 -1.91
C LEU A 293 26.27 3.91 -1.51
N PRO A 294 25.27 4.63 -2.05
CA PRO A 294 24.45 4.27 -3.20
C PRO A 294 25.25 4.25 -4.51
N LYS A 295 24.71 3.60 -5.56
CA LYS A 295 25.42 3.44 -6.84
C LYS A 295 25.42 4.71 -7.71
N PHE A 296 24.37 5.55 -7.59
CA PHE A 296 24.28 6.82 -8.30
C PHE A 296 24.76 7.98 -7.41
N ASP A 297 25.39 8.98 -8.01
CA ASP A 297 25.90 10.15 -7.30
C ASP A 297 24.81 11.19 -7.05
N THR A 298 23.84 11.24 -7.97
CA THR A 298 22.70 12.16 -7.95
C THR A 298 21.41 11.38 -8.20
N LEU A 299 20.38 11.69 -7.45
CA LEU A 299 19.02 11.19 -7.62
C LEU A 299 18.10 12.37 -7.89
N VAL A 300 17.28 12.29 -8.93
CA VAL A 300 16.31 13.32 -9.28
C VAL A 300 14.92 12.72 -9.31
N TYR A 301 14.01 13.27 -8.52
CA TYR A 301 12.58 12.96 -8.58
C TYR A 301 11.86 14.01 -9.39
N ARG A 302 11.21 13.64 -10.49
CA ARG A 302 10.40 14.53 -11.33
C ARG A 302 8.91 14.27 -11.12
N PHE A 303 8.08 15.30 -11.27
CA PHE A 303 6.63 15.22 -11.03
C PHE A 303 5.87 15.27 -12.34
N LEU A 304 5.39 14.12 -12.83
CA LEU A 304 4.70 14.02 -14.12
C LEU A 304 3.18 14.24 -14.04
N GLY A 305 2.59 14.12 -12.85
CA GLY A 305 1.14 14.17 -12.64
C GLY A 305 0.46 12.79 -12.70
N GLN A 306 -0.81 12.75 -12.33
CA GLN A 306 -1.66 11.56 -12.26
C GLN A 306 -3.00 11.81 -12.97
N PRO A 307 -3.49 10.86 -13.80
CA PRO A 307 -2.71 9.97 -14.67
C PRO A 307 -2.02 10.81 -15.74
N ALA A 308 -0.79 10.51 -16.07
CA ALA A 308 -0.07 11.26 -17.08
C ALA A 308 0.05 10.45 -18.37
N ASP A 309 -0.63 10.87 -19.42
CA ASP A 309 -0.61 10.19 -20.73
C ASP A 309 0.78 10.10 -21.36
N ASN A 310 1.69 10.99 -20.94
CA ASN A 310 3.07 11.05 -21.43
C ASN A 310 4.09 10.31 -20.55
N ASN A 311 3.67 9.57 -19.53
CA ASN A 311 4.59 8.85 -18.61
C ASN A 311 5.50 7.88 -19.37
N ILE A 312 4.94 7.12 -20.30
CA ILE A 312 5.69 6.17 -21.13
C ILE A 312 6.60 6.91 -22.12
N GLU A 313 6.16 8.02 -22.69
CA GLU A 313 6.99 8.85 -23.59
C GLU A 313 8.20 9.42 -22.84
N ALA A 314 8.02 9.88 -21.60
CA ALA A 314 9.10 10.38 -20.75
C ALA A 314 10.16 9.31 -20.48
N LEU A 315 9.75 8.04 -20.26
CA LEU A 315 10.68 6.92 -20.13
C LEU A 315 11.40 6.64 -21.45
N LEU A 316 10.68 6.55 -22.56
CA LEU A 316 11.25 6.23 -23.87
C LEU A 316 12.17 7.33 -24.42
N SER A 317 11.92 8.59 -24.08
CA SER A 317 12.78 9.73 -24.44
C SER A 317 14.03 9.83 -23.56
N GLY A 318 14.08 9.12 -22.43
CA GLY A 318 15.16 9.20 -21.44
C GLY A 318 15.05 10.39 -20.49
N GLU A 319 13.88 11.00 -20.38
CA GLU A 319 13.56 11.99 -19.36
C GLU A 319 13.47 11.32 -17.98
N CYS A 320 12.98 10.06 -17.92
CA CYS A 320 12.96 9.21 -16.75
C CYS A 320 13.80 7.95 -17.00
N ASP A 321 14.47 7.45 -15.96
CA ASP A 321 15.08 6.12 -15.95
C ASP A 321 14.10 5.08 -15.36
N LEU A 322 13.22 5.54 -14.47
CA LEU A 322 12.18 4.76 -13.80
C LEU A 322 10.93 5.63 -13.66
N VAL A 323 9.77 5.09 -13.98
CA VAL A 323 8.46 5.67 -13.71
C VAL A 323 7.84 4.85 -12.57
N ASP A 324 7.62 5.49 -11.44
CA ASP A 324 7.17 4.90 -10.20
C ASP A 324 5.66 4.58 -10.21
N ASP A 325 5.21 3.63 -9.42
CA ASP A 325 3.81 3.19 -9.34
C ASP A 325 2.82 4.28 -8.87
N THR A 326 3.32 5.37 -8.30
CA THR A 326 2.48 6.55 -7.96
C THR A 326 1.92 7.28 -9.19
N THR A 327 2.41 6.97 -10.39
CA THR A 327 1.93 7.55 -11.67
C THR A 327 0.63 6.90 -12.18
N LEU A 328 0.15 5.82 -11.56
CA LEU A 328 -1.10 5.12 -11.91
C LEU A 328 -1.15 4.72 -13.39
N LEU A 329 -0.35 3.72 -13.76
CA LEU A 329 -0.16 3.29 -15.16
C LEU A 329 -1.21 2.29 -15.66
N ASP A 330 -2.28 2.04 -14.92
CA ASP A 330 -3.30 1.01 -15.22
C ASP A 330 -3.93 1.19 -16.60
N GLU A 331 -4.26 2.43 -16.98
CA GLU A 331 -4.87 2.72 -18.29
C GLU A 331 -3.89 2.53 -19.46
N GLN A 332 -2.59 2.44 -19.21
CA GLN A 332 -1.53 2.27 -20.21
C GLN A 332 -0.97 0.83 -20.25
N LEU A 333 -1.58 -0.09 -19.52
CA LEU A 333 -1.07 -1.44 -19.33
C LEU A 333 -0.89 -2.20 -20.66
N GLU A 334 -1.84 -2.10 -21.59
CA GLU A 334 -1.72 -2.74 -22.91
C GLU A 334 -0.46 -2.26 -23.66
N LEU A 335 -0.26 -0.94 -23.72
CA LEU A 335 0.92 -0.35 -24.34
C LEU A 335 2.22 -0.77 -23.62
N ILE A 336 2.21 -0.82 -22.29
CA ILE A 336 3.36 -1.24 -21.49
C ILE A 336 3.78 -2.67 -21.85
N LEU A 337 2.81 -3.59 -21.92
CA LEU A 337 3.07 -4.99 -22.25
C LEU A 337 3.60 -5.16 -23.69
N GLU A 338 3.06 -4.41 -24.66
CA GLU A 338 3.57 -4.38 -26.03
C GLU A 338 5.02 -3.89 -26.10
N LEU A 339 5.33 -2.80 -25.38
CA LEU A 339 6.67 -2.22 -25.33
C LEU A 339 7.67 -3.15 -24.62
N GLN A 340 7.25 -3.84 -23.57
CA GLN A 340 8.05 -4.85 -22.89
C GLN A 340 8.35 -6.02 -23.82
N GLN A 341 7.36 -6.54 -24.54
CA GLN A 341 7.54 -7.61 -25.52
C GLN A 341 8.50 -7.18 -26.66
N ALA A 342 8.44 -5.90 -27.05
CA ALA A 342 9.36 -5.30 -28.02
C ALA A 342 10.76 -5.01 -27.44
N GLY A 343 11.02 -5.27 -26.16
CA GLY A 343 12.30 -5.02 -25.48
C GLY A 343 12.64 -3.53 -25.38
N LYS A 344 11.64 -2.65 -25.24
CA LYS A 344 11.80 -1.20 -25.16
C LYS A 344 11.85 -0.69 -23.72
N LEU A 345 11.21 -1.40 -22.81
CA LEU A 345 11.19 -1.11 -21.38
C LEU A 345 11.10 -2.43 -20.58
N LYS A 346 11.30 -2.35 -19.26
CA LYS A 346 10.91 -3.39 -18.30
C LYS A 346 9.68 -2.91 -17.54
N ALA A 347 8.68 -3.78 -17.40
CA ALA A 347 7.53 -3.56 -16.54
C ALA A 347 7.64 -4.41 -15.28
N TYR A 348 7.24 -3.86 -14.17
CA TYR A 348 7.21 -4.51 -12.86
C TYR A 348 5.79 -4.37 -12.31
N THR A 349 5.27 -5.46 -11.78
CA THR A 349 3.92 -5.50 -11.22
C THR A 349 3.94 -6.18 -9.87
N SER A 350 3.15 -5.68 -8.94
CA SER A 350 2.81 -6.35 -7.68
C SER A 350 1.33 -6.13 -7.40
N LEU A 351 0.68 -7.08 -6.72
CA LEU A 351 -0.73 -6.95 -6.38
C LEU A 351 -0.85 -6.20 -5.05
N GLY A 352 -1.55 -5.06 -5.08
CA GLY A 352 -1.89 -4.29 -3.89
C GLY A 352 -2.94 -4.97 -3.01
N PRO A 353 -3.26 -4.40 -1.85
CA PRO A 353 -4.31 -4.92 -0.97
C PRO A 353 -5.72 -4.49 -1.40
N GLU A 354 -5.85 -3.58 -2.35
CA GLU A 354 -7.13 -3.08 -2.83
C GLU A 354 -7.81 -4.13 -3.71
N LEU A 355 -8.99 -4.59 -3.27
CA LEU A 355 -9.81 -5.57 -3.95
C LEU A 355 -10.94 -4.87 -4.70
N ASP A 356 -11.02 -5.13 -5.98
CA ASP A 356 -12.21 -4.83 -6.77
C ASP A 356 -13.23 -5.95 -6.63
N LEU A 357 -14.47 -5.59 -6.34
CA LEU A 357 -15.51 -6.56 -6.02
C LEU A 357 -16.92 -6.08 -6.43
N ILE A 358 -17.83 -7.05 -6.56
CA ILE A 358 -19.28 -6.81 -6.65
C ILE A 358 -19.89 -7.10 -5.28
N SER A 359 -20.56 -6.12 -4.68
CA SER A 359 -21.41 -6.33 -3.52
C SER A 359 -22.84 -6.67 -3.94
N PHE A 360 -23.41 -7.70 -3.32
CA PHE A 360 -24.84 -7.97 -3.42
C PHE A 360 -25.61 -7.03 -2.48
N GLY A 361 -26.69 -6.42 -2.94
CA GLY A 361 -27.64 -5.69 -2.11
C GLY A 361 -28.53 -6.67 -1.33
N ILE A 362 -27.97 -7.38 -0.36
CA ILE A 362 -28.68 -8.41 0.41
C ILE A 362 -29.77 -7.76 1.25
N LYS A 363 -29.42 -6.67 1.97
CA LYS A 363 -30.37 -5.91 2.77
C LYS A 363 -30.28 -4.42 2.39
N PRO A 364 -31.07 -3.96 1.39
CA PRO A 364 -31.17 -2.52 1.09
C PRO A 364 -31.72 -1.74 2.28
N ALA A 365 -31.52 -0.41 2.29
CA ALA A 365 -31.98 0.42 3.40
C ALA A 365 -33.50 0.37 3.61
N SER A 366 -34.27 0.15 2.55
CA SER A 366 -35.73 -0.03 2.63
C SER A 366 -36.16 -1.21 3.48
N TYR A 367 -35.28 -2.19 3.78
CA TYR A 367 -35.60 -3.33 4.65
C TYR A 367 -35.20 -3.11 6.12
N ASP A 368 -34.77 -1.92 6.52
CA ASP A 368 -34.35 -1.66 7.90
C ASP A 368 -35.52 -1.71 8.90
N ASP A 369 -36.74 -1.41 8.44
CA ASP A 369 -37.99 -1.53 9.21
C ASP A 369 -38.73 -2.87 8.94
N GLY A 370 -38.18 -3.75 8.10
CA GLY A 370 -38.74 -5.03 7.68
C GLY A 370 -38.87 -5.12 6.16
N TYR A 371 -39.17 -6.30 5.64
CA TYR A 371 -39.43 -6.52 4.23
C TYR A 371 -40.94 -6.47 3.95
N TYR A 372 -41.40 -5.46 3.21
CA TYR A 372 -42.80 -5.21 2.92
C TYR A 372 -43.04 -5.01 1.42
N PRO A 373 -43.02 -6.06 0.57
CA PRO A 373 -43.16 -5.95 -0.87
C PRO A 373 -44.49 -5.28 -1.32
N ALA A 374 -45.57 -5.45 -0.53
CA ALA A 374 -46.84 -4.78 -0.78
C ALA A 374 -46.80 -3.26 -0.51
N GLN A 375 -45.78 -2.74 0.16
CA GLN A 375 -45.57 -1.32 0.43
C GLN A 375 -44.54 -0.68 -0.51
N GLY A 376 -44.01 -1.44 -1.46
CA GLY A 376 -43.13 -0.93 -2.49
C GLY A 376 -41.66 -1.30 -2.35
N ASP A 377 -41.31 -2.17 -1.40
CA ASP A 377 -39.96 -2.74 -1.36
C ASP A 377 -39.68 -3.50 -2.65
N ARG A 378 -38.45 -3.37 -3.12
CA ARG A 378 -38.01 -4.19 -4.25
C ARG A 378 -38.07 -5.67 -3.92
N PRO A 379 -38.16 -6.56 -4.92
CA PRO A 379 -38.09 -8.01 -4.69
C PRO A 379 -36.78 -8.39 -3.97
N ASP A 380 -36.87 -9.28 -3.01
CA ASP A 380 -35.71 -9.77 -2.25
C ASP A 380 -34.93 -10.81 -3.07
N PHE A 381 -34.17 -10.32 -4.05
CA PHE A 381 -33.39 -11.15 -4.98
C PHE A 381 -32.30 -11.97 -4.30
N PHE A 382 -31.73 -11.47 -3.17
CA PHE A 382 -30.43 -11.95 -2.66
C PHE A 382 -30.44 -12.51 -1.25
N SER A 383 -31.58 -12.73 -0.58
CA SER A 383 -31.63 -13.43 0.71
C SER A 383 -31.23 -14.90 0.57
N ASP A 384 -31.62 -15.57 -0.52
CA ASP A 384 -31.23 -16.96 -0.78
C ASP A 384 -29.78 -17.03 -1.32
N VAL A 385 -28.91 -17.71 -0.55
CA VAL A 385 -27.50 -17.89 -0.93
C VAL A 385 -27.35 -18.64 -2.25
N ARG A 386 -28.30 -19.52 -2.63
CA ARG A 386 -28.26 -20.24 -3.89
C ARG A 386 -28.42 -19.29 -5.08
N THR A 387 -29.25 -18.25 -4.95
CA THR A 387 -29.33 -17.18 -5.95
C THR A 387 -27.99 -16.46 -6.10
N ARG A 388 -27.35 -16.08 -4.98
CA ARG A 388 -26.03 -15.43 -5.04
C ARG A 388 -24.96 -16.33 -5.67
N ASN A 389 -24.93 -17.63 -5.32
CA ASN A 389 -24.04 -18.60 -5.96
C ASN A 389 -24.29 -18.73 -7.47
N ALA A 390 -25.55 -18.76 -7.89
CA ALA A 390 -25.90 -18.79 -9.31
C ALA A 390 -25.39 -17.56 -10.05
N PHE A 391 -25.51 -16.37 -9.45
CA PHE A 391 -24.95 -15.14 -10.01
C PHE A 391 -23.44 -15.23 -10.18
N VAL A 392 -22.69 -15.73 -9.17
CA VAL A 392 -21.24 -15.92 -9.30
C VAL A 392 -20.87 -16.85 -10.44
N GLN A 393 -21.61 -17.98 -10.61
CA GLN A 393 -21.39 -18.91 -11.72
C GLN A 393 -21.74 -18.31 -13.07
N CYS A 394 -22.63 -17.31 -13.12
CA CYS A 394 -23.02 -16.60 -14.33
C CYS A 394 -22.15 -15.38 -14.65
N MET A 395 -21.20 -15.01 -13.78
CA MET A 395 -20.28 -13.88 -13.96
C MET A 395 -18.96 -14.34 -14.57
N ASP A 396 -18.65 -13.92 -15.78
CA ASP A 396 -17.39 -14.22 -16.48
C ASP A 396 -16.26 -13.33 -15.98
N ARG A 397 -15.71 -13.70 -14.83
CA ARG A 397 -14.60 -12.98 -14.20
C ARG A 397 -13.27 -13.22 -14.91
N ASP A 398 -13.10 -14.37 -15.56
CA ASP A 398 -11.90 -14.67 -16.33
C ASP A 398 -11.75 -13.72 -17.52
N SER A 399 -12.89 -13.40 -18.20
CA SER A 399 -12.89 -12.37 -19.25
C SER A 399 -12.52 -10.97 -18.74
N ILE A 400 -12.87 -10.63 -17.49
CA ILE A 400 -12.42 -9.37 -16.87
C ILE A 400 -10.90 -9.39 -16.69
N GLN A 401 -10.33 -10.47 -16.14
CA GLN A 401 -8.88 -10.60 -15.97
C GLN A 401 -8.12 -10.40 -17.29
N GLN A 402 -8.66 -10.95 -18.38
CA GLN A 402 -8.04 -10.79 -19.70
C GLN A 402 -8.24 -9.38 -20.29
N ALA A 403 -9.43 -8.81 -20.17
CA ALA A 403 -9.77 -7.53 -20.79
C ALA A 403 -9.21 -6.30 -20.07
N VAL A 404 -9.03 -6.39 -18.74
CA VAL A 404 -8.64 -5.26 -17.89
C VAL A 404 -7.21 -5.40 -17.37
N LEU A 405 -6.80 -6.61 -17.00
CA LEU A 405 -5.49 -6.88 -16.41
C LEU A 405 -4.56 -7.67 -17.33
N PHE A 406 -4.99 -8.02 -18.56
CA PHE A 406 -4.17 -8.76 -19.52
C PHE A 406 -3.56 -10.06 -18.96
N GLY A 407 -4.26 -10.67 -17.96
CA GLY A 407 -3.81 -11.89 -17.30
C GLY A 407 -2.74 -11.69 -16.23
N LEU A 408 -2.51 -10.47 -15.73
CA LEU A 408 -1.55 -10.20 -14.65
C LEU A 408 -2.03 -10.65 -13.27
N SER A 409 -3.29 -10.98 -13.11
CA SER A 409 -3.88 -11.46 -11.86
C SER A 409 -4.80 -12.64 -12.14
N ASP A 410 -4.95 -13.52 -11.17
CA ASP A 410 -5.99 -14.56 -11.17
C ASP A 410 -7.25 -14.04 -10.47
N VAL A 411 -8.39 -14.73 -10.69
CA VAL A 411 -9.62 -14.45 -9.95
C VAL A 411 -9.40 -14.75 -8.47
N PRO A 412 -9.57 -13.75 -7.56
CA PRO A 412 -9.30 -13.95 -6.15
C PRO A 412 -10.22 -14.98 -5.51
N ILE A 413 -9.69 -15.77 -4.57
CA ILE A 413 -10.44 -16.76 -3.80
C ILE A 413 -10.99 -16.21 -2.49
N SER A 414 -10.55 -15.00 -2.08
CA SER A 414 -10.85 -14.41 -0.79
C SER A 414 -10.73 -12.89 -0.85
N PHE A 415 -11.07 -12.24 0.25
CA PHE A 415 -10.84 -10.81 0.47
C PHE A 415 -9.38 -10.47 0.88
N LEU A 416 -8.54 -11.47 1.07
CA LEU A 416 -7.10 -11.29 1.36
C LEU A 416 -6.28 -11.47 0.08
N PRO A 417 -5.27 -10.61 -0.15
CA PRO A 417 -4.44 -10.69 -1.34
C PRO A 417 -3.61 -11.99 -1.38
N PRO A 418 -3.22 -12.44 -2.57
CA PRO A 418 -2.21 -13.49 -2.72
C PRO A 418 -0.93 -13.11 -1.97
N GLY A 419 -0.32 -14.06 -1.28
CA GLY A 419 0.86 -13.80 -0.43
C GLY A 419 0.54 -13.46 1.03
N SER A 420 -0.71 -13.12 1.37
CA SER A 420 -1.09 -12.92 2.77
C SER A 420 -0.88 -14.19 3.60
N THR A 421 -0.14 -14.07 4.71
CA THR A 421 0.07 -15.19 5.66
C THR A 421 -1.21 -15.68 6.33
N LEU A 422 -2.31 -14.92 6.21
CA LEU A 422 -3.63 -15.24 6.76
C LEU A 422 -4.58 -15.81 5.68
N LEU A 423 -4.12 -15.93 4.42
CA LEU A 423 -4.92 -16.52 3.35
C LEU A 423 -5.13 -18.02 3.61
N ALA A 424 -6.39 -18.47 3.54
CA ALA A 424 -6.73 -19.88 3.73
C ALA A 424 -6.31 -20.71 2.51
N ASN A 425 -5.65 -21.85 2.74
CA ASN A 425 -5.09 -22.69 1.67
C ASN A 425 -6.11 -23.65 1.03
N ASP A 426 -7.29 -23.80 1.62
CA ASP A 426 -8.33 -24.79 1.24
C ASP A 426 -9.52 -24.18 0.50
N LEU A 427 -9.49 -22.88 0.23
CA LEU A 427 -10.52 -22.19 -0.53
C LEU A 427 -10.36 -22.42 -2.04
N GLN A 428 -11.50 -22.44 -2.72
CA GLN A 428 -11.56 -22.50 -4.18
C GLN A 428 -12.46 -21.39 -4.70
N ALA A 429 -12.04 -20.72 -5.77
CA ALA A 429 -12.91 -19.80 -6.47
C ALA A 429 -14.09 -20.57 -7.11
N ILE A 430 -15.29 -19.98 -7.01
CA ILE A 430 -16.44 -20.50 -7.78
C ILE A 430 -16.16 -20.18 -9.24
N ALA A 431 -16.06 -21.20 -10.08
CA ALA A 431 -15.75 -21.03 -11.51
C ALA A 431 -16.95 -20.44 -12.28
N TYR A 432 -16.67 -19.76 -13.38
CA TYR A 432 -17.69 -19.38 -14.37
C TYR A 432 -18.26 -20.64 -15.03
N ASP A 433 -19.53 -20.89 -14.80
CA ASP A 433 -20.30 -22.00 -15.40
C ASP A 433 -21.77 -21.57 -15.55
N PRO A 434 -22.11 -20.89 -16.65
CA PRO A 434 -23.48 -20.40 -16.87
C PRO A 434 -24.53 -21.52 -16.94
N THR A 435 -24.11 -22.75 -17.28
CA THR A 435 -25.03 -23.90 -17.29
C THR A 435 -25.40 -24.30 -15.86
N ALA A 436 -24.40 -24.42 -14.97
CA ALA A 436 -24.64 -24.71 -13.57
C ALA A 436 -25.39 -23.57 -12.87
N GLY A 437 -25.03 -22.30 -13.17
CA GLY A 437 -25.75 -21.13 -12.67
C GLY A 437 -27.23 -21.11 -13.06
N ALA A 438 -27.55 -21.40 -14.34
CA ALA A 438 -28.91 -21.47 -14.82
C ALA A 438 -29.71 -22.60 -14.14
N LEU A 439 -29.11 -23.77 -13.93
CA LEU A 439 -29.74 -24.90 -13.22
C LEU A 439 -30.03 -24.53 -11.76
N LEU A 440 -29.09 -23.86 -11.11
CA LEU A 440 -29.27 -23.42 -9.71
C LEU A 440 -30.38 -22.37 -9.57
N LEU A 441 -30.50 -21.44 -10.54
CA LEU A 441 -31.65 -20.52 -10.62
C LEU A 441 -32.96 -21.27 -10.75
N ASP A 442 -33.01 -22.32 -11.58
CA ASP A 442 -34.20 -23.20 -11.71
C ASP A 442 -34.56 -23.88 -10.38
N GLU A 443 -33.55 -24.36 -9.63
CA GLU A 443 -33.79 -25.00 -8.34
C GLU A 443 -34.36 -24.02 -7.30
N VAL A 444 -33.93 -22.75 -7.33
CA VAL A 444 -34.45 -21.68 -6.45
C VAL A 444 -35.91 -21.34 -6.81
N GLY A 445 -36.30 -21.50 -8.09
CA GLY A 445 -37.61 -21.14 -8.59
C GLY A 445 -37.63 -20.02 -9.61
N TRP A 446 -36.46 -19.53 -10.04
CA TRP A 446 -36.32 -18.60 -11.16
C TRP A 446 -36.37 -19.38 -12.47
N LYS A 447 -37.54 -19.37 -13.17
CA LYS A 447 -37.78 -20.20 -14.33
C LYS A 447 -37.59 -19.45 -15.64
N ASP A 448 -36.88 -20.06 -16.55
CA ASP A 448 -36.91 -19.72 -17.97
C ASP A 448 -38.16 -20.37 -18.59
N LEU A 449 -39.10 -19.54 -19.04
CA LEU A 449 -40.40 -20.01 -19.50
C LEU A 449 -40.48 -20.18 -21.02
N ASP A 450 -39.57 -19.59 -21.78
CA ASP A 450 -39.58 -19.56 -23.24
C ASP A 450 -38.31 -20.15 -23.89
N GLY A 451 -37.26 -20.41 -23.06
CA GLY A 451 -35.98 -20.93 -23.54
C GLY A 451 -35.11 -19.90 -24.24
N ASP A 452 -35.44 -18.61 -24.08
CA ASP A 452 -34.64 -17.48 -24.62
C ASP A 452 -33.89 -16.76 -23.50
N PRO A 453 -32.56 -16.91 -23.40
CA PRO A 453 -31.78 -16.24 -22.36
C PRO A 453 -31.82 -14.71 -22.46
N ALA A 454 -32.25 -14.13 -23.58
CA ALA A 454 -32.42 -12.68 -23.72
C ALA A 454 -33.64 -12.14 -22.97
N THR A 455 -34.57 -13.03 -22.56
CA THR A 455 -35.70 -12.66 -21.71
C THR A 455 -35.43 -13.01 -20.25
N PRO A 456 -35.91 -12.17 -19.28
CA PRO A 456 -35.63 -12.43 -17.87
C PRO A 456 -36.35 -13.69 -17.39
N ARG A 457 -35.67 -14.50 -16.60
CA ARG A 457 -36.31 -15.58 -15.82
C ARG A 457 -37.41 -15.01 -14.95
N THR A 458 -38.38 -15.81 -14.62
CA THR A 458 -39.58 -15.41 -13.88
C THR A 458 -39.70 -16.21 -12.58
N ALA A 459 -40.04 -15.57 -11.48
CA ALA A 459 -40.25 -16.22 -10.19
C ALA A 459 -41.46 -17.15 -10.24
N LEU A 460 -41.29 -18.41 -9.89
CA LEU A 460 -42.33 -19.41 -9.63
C LEU A 460 -41.97 -20.19 -8.37
N GLY A 461 -42.56 -19.79 -7.24
CA GLY A 461 -42.28 -20.37 -5.93
C GLY A 461 -40.98 -19.92 -5.28
N VAL A 462 -40.40 -18.82 -5.72
CA VAL A 462 -39.24 -18.20 -5.02
C VAL A 462 -39.70 -17.65 -3.69
N ALA A 463 -39.01 -18.03 -2.62
CA ALA A 463 -39.39 -17.62 -1.27
C ALA A 463 -39.38 -16.09 -1.12
N GLY A 464 -40.47 -15.51 -0.62
CA GLY A 464 -40.60 -14.07 -0.39
C GLY A 464 -40.84 -13.22 -1.64
N ILE A 465 -40.91 -13.82 -2.84
CA ILE A 465 -41.11 -13.11 -4.12
C ILE A 465 -42.44 -13.51 -4.76
N VAL A 466 -43.15 -12.53 -5.28
CA VAL A 466 -44.43 -12.75 -5.96
C VAL A 466 -44.20 -13.51 -7.27
N ASP A 467 -44.97 -14.59 -7.50
CA ASP A 467 -44.93 -15.32 -8.77
C ASP A 467 -45.19 -14.41 -9.98
N GLY A 468 -44.41 -14.60 -11.02
CA GLY A 468 -44.44 -13.71 -12.20
C GLY A 468 -43.47 -12.54 -12.16
N THR A 469 -42.78 -12.32 -11.05
CA THR A 469 -41.75 -11.27 -10.94
C THR A 469 -40.54 -11.61 -11.84
N PRO A 470 -40.13 -10.70 -12.75
CA PRO A 470 -38.94 -10.94 -13.58
C PRO A 470 -37.66 -10.80 -12.78
N LEU A 471 -36.65 -11.65 -13.09
CA LEU A 471 -35.29 -11.51 -12.56
C LEU A 471 -34.55 -10.40 -13.31
N SER A 472 -34.88 -9.16 -12.97
CA SER A 472 -34.29 -7.95 -13.55
C SER A 472 -33.67 -7.09 -12.43
N ILE A 473 -32.39 -6.82 -12.54
CA ILE A 473 -31.59 -6.20 -11.49
C ILE A 473 -30.88 -4.93 -11.97
N LYS A 474 -30.61 -4.02 -11.05
CA LYS A 474 -29.83 -2.81 -11.26
C LYS A 474 -28.39 -3.06 -10.85
N TYR A 475 -27.47 -2.78 -11.77
CA TYR A 475 -26.04 -2.87 -11.53
C TYR A 475 -25.44 -1.47 -11.53
N ALA A 476 -25.05 -0.99 -10.35
CA ALA A 476 -24.45 0.31 -10.15
C ALA A 476 -22.93 0.25 -10.25
N THR A 477 -22.33 1.19 -10.98
CA THR A 477 -20.89 1.36 -11.10
C THR A 477 -20.54 2.81 -11.43
N SER A 478 -19.23 3.15 -11.49
CA SER A 478 -18.78 4.50 -11.82
C SER A 478 -18.67 4.73 -13.34
N THR A 479 -18.50 5.99 -13.73
CA THR A 479 -18.28 6.39 -15.14
C THR A 479 -16.87 6.16 -15.66
N ALA A 480 -15.95 5.57 -14.87
CA ALA A 480 -14.59 5.28 -15.32
C ALA A 480 -14.60 4.28 -16.49
N PRO A 481 -13.78 4.46 -17.54
CA PRO A 481 -13.79 3.59 -18.72
C PRO A 481 -13.59 2.10 -18.41
N VAL A 482 -12.68 1.78 -17.50
CA VAL A 482 -12.41 0.41 -17.05
C VAL A 482 -13.67 -0.20 -16.43
N ARG A 483 -14.40 0.56 -15.59
CA ARG A 483 -15.66 0.13 -14.97
C ARG A 483 -16.76 -0.14 -15.98
N GLN A 484 -16.82 0.68 -17.03
CA GLN A 484 -17.78 0.47 -18.12
C GLN A 484 -17.49 -0.83 -18.89
N THR A 485 -16.20 -1.14 -19.12
CA THR A 485 -15.78 -2.39 -19.75
C THR A 485 -16.17 -3.59 -18.91
N MET A 486 -15.88 -3.56 -17.61
CA MET A 486 -16.21 -4.65 -16.68
C MET A 486 -17.72 -4.85 -16.56
N ALA A 487 -18.48 -3.77 -16.38
CA ALA A 487 -19.95 -3.82 -16.29
C ALA A 487 -20.58 -4.44 -17.53
N LYS A 488 -20.03 -4.12 -18.72
CA LYS A 488 -20.50 -4.72 -19.97
C LYS A 488 -20.24 -6.25 -19.99
N ILE A 489 -19.04 -6.69 -19.66
CA ILE A 489 -18.68 -8.12 -19.62
C ILE A 489 -19.60 -8.87 -18.66
N LEU A 490 -19.81 -8.34 -17.45
CA LEU A 490 -20.64 -8.97 -16.43
C LEU A 490 -22.13 -8.97 -16.82
N ALA A 491 -22.65 -7.89 -17.37
CA ALA A 491 -24.04 -7.82 -17.84
C ALA A 491 -24.30 -8.80 -18.98
N ASP A 492 -23.38 -8.86 -19.95
CA ASP A 492 -23.49 -9.80 -21.09
C ASP A 492 -23.44 -11.27 -20.61
N SER A 493 -22.58 -11.61 -19.65
CA SER A 493 -22.49 -12.97 -19.10
C SER A 493 -23.69 -13.34 -18.23
N LEU A 494 -24.20 -12.45 -17.41
CA LEU A 494 -25.40 -12.66 -16.60
C LEU A 494 -26.65 -12.88 -17.49
N THR A 495 -26.73 -12.17 -18.62
CA THR A 495 -27.81 -12.32 -19.57
C THR A 495 -27.86 -13.74 -20.16
N GLN A 496 -26.70 -14.42 -20.31
CA GLN A 496 -26.68 -15.82 -20.78
C GLN A 496 -27.38 -16.79 -19.81
N CYS A 497 -27.53 -16.43 -18.56
CA CYS A 497 -28.29 -17.16 -17.55
C CYS A 497 -29.77 -16.72 -17.46
N GLY A 498 -30.23 -15.82 -18.30
CA GLY A 498 -31.58 -15.25 -18.23
C GLY A 498 -31.78 -14.25 -17.11
N ILE A 499 -30.70 -13.56 -16.70
CA ILE A 499 -30.73 -12.45 -15.73
C ILE A 499 -30.67 -11.14 -16.50
N GLN A 500 -31.74 -10.34 -16.43
CA GLN A 500 -31.73 -9.02 -17.05
C GLN A 500 -30.98 -8.03 -16.18
N VAL A 501 -30.07 -7.28 -16.79
CA VAL A 501 -29.22 -6.31 -16.07
C VAL A 501 -29.40 -4.91 -16.63
N GLU A 502 -29.80 -3.98 -15.77
CA GLU A 502 -29.82 -2.53 -16.05
C GLU A 502 -28.57 -1.89 -15.45
N VAL A 503 -27.54 -1.64 -16.28
CA VAL A 503 -26.31 -0.98 -15.80
C VAL A 503 -26.55 0.51 -15.60
N GLN A 504 -26.23 1.01 -14.41
CA GLN A 504 -26.38 2.41 -14.01
C GLN A 504 -24.99 3.00 -13.70
N TYR A 505 -24.61 4.03 -14.46
CA TYR A 505 -23.32 4.70 -14.31
C TYR A 505 -23.47 5.98 -13.51
N TYR A 506 -22.66 6.14 -12.47
CA TYR A 506 -22.67 7.30 -11.57
C TYR A 506 -21.32 8.01 -11.57
N GLN A 507 -21.33 9.34 -11.36
CA GLN A 507 -20.09 10.02 -10.97
C GLN A 507 -19.63 9.51 -9.59
N PRO A 508 -18.32 9.40 -9.33
CA PRO A 508 -17.84 8.92 -8.04
C PRO A 508 -18.42 9.67 -6.84
N ALA A 509 -18.61 10.99 -6.95
CA ALA A 509 -19.21 11.80 -5.89
C ALA A 509 -20.65 11.40 -5.55
N ASP A 510 -21.43 10.95 -6.54
CA ASP A 510 -22.81 10.50 -6.35
C ASP A 510 -22.85 9.03 -5.90
N LEU A 511 -21.98 8.19 -6.49
CA LEU A 511 -21.89 6.77 -6.16
C LEU A 511 -21.53 6.57 -4.68
N TYR A 512 -20.56 7.33 -4.18
CA TYR A 512 -20.03 7.26 -2.82
C TYR A 512 -20.53 8.37 -1.90
N ALA A 513 -21.62 9.04 -2.26
CA ALA A 513 -22.27 10.00 -1.37
C ALA A 513 -22.71 9.30 -0.06
N ALA A 514 -22.74 10.07 1.01
CA ALA A 514 -23.24 9.57 2.30
C ALA A 514 -24.72 9.14 2.20
N GLY A 515 -25.12 8.15 3.01
CA GLY A 515 -26.52 7.78 3.12
C GLY A 515 -27.37 8.89 3.79
N PRO A 516 -28.71 8.85 3.62
CA PRO A 516 -29.49 7.82 2.94
C PRO A 516 -29.51 7.90 1.40
N ASP A 517 -29.15 9.06 0.82
CA ASP A 517 -29.34 9.35 -0.60
C ASP A 517 -28.23 8.77 -1.50
N GLY A 518 -27.07 8.47 -0.95
CA GLY A 518 -25.96 7.86 -1.68
C GLY A 518 -26.30 6.45 -2.19
N VAL A 519 -25.73 6.07 -3.33
CA VAL A 519 -25.99 4.74 -3.91
C VAL A 519 -25.34 3.65 -3.05
N ALA A 520 -24.05 3.75 -2.80
CA ALA A 520 -23.30 2.75 -2.01
C ALA A 520 -23.67 2.81 -0.51
N PHE A 521 -23.41 3.94 0.14
CA PHE A 521 -23.60 4.07 1.59
C PHE A 521 -25.07 4.23 2.02
N GLY A 522 -25.97 4.58 1.08
CA GLY A 522 -27.42 4.49 1.26
C GLY A 522 -27.98 3.09 0.99
N ARG A 523 -27.16 2.12 0.55
CA ARG A 523 -27.57 0.74 0.18
C ARG A 523 -28.71 0.71 -0.85
N ASN A 524 -28.60 1.59 -1.89
CA ASN A 524 -29.61 1.79 -2.93
C ASN A 524 -29.23 1.10 -4.25
N PHE A 525 -28.90 -0.19 -4.24
CA PHE A 525 -28.48 -0.95 -5.40
C PHE A 525 -28.89 -2.43 -5.30
N ASP A 526 -28.88 -3.15 -6.41
CA ASP A 526 -28.99 -4.62 -6.43
C ASP A 526 -27.60 -5.26 -6.51
N LEU A 527 -26.78 -4.85 -7.49
CA LEU A 527 -25.34 -5.11 -7.55
C LEU A 527 -24.60 -3.79 -7.56
N LEU A 528 -23.46 -3.73 -6.85
CA LEU A 528 -22.58 -2.56 -6.85
C LEU A 528 -21.13 -3.00 -6.99
N GLU A 529 -20.46 -2.45 -8.02
CA GLU A 529 -19.03 -2.63 -8.27
C GLU A 529 -18.23 -1.50 -7.63
N TRP A 530 -17.24 -1.85 -6.83
CA TRP A 530 -16.37 -0.89 -6.17
C TRP A 530 -15.02 -1.51 -5.74
N GLY A 531 -14.01 -0.65 -5.57
CA GLY A 531 -12.69 -1.02 -5.03
C GLY A 531 -12.57 -0.60 -3.56
N TYR A 532 -12.00 -1.46 -2.74
CA TYR A 532 -11.78 -1.21 -1.32
C TYR A 532 -10.65 -2.10 -0.77
N VAL A 533 -9.99 -1.64 0.30
CA VAL A 533 -9.02 -2.45 1.07
C VAL A 533 -9.77 -3.18 2.18
N PRO A 534 -10.22 -4.42 1.98
CA PRO A 534 -11.07 -5.11 2.94
C PRO A 534 -10.27 -5.69 4.11
N ASN A 535 -10.94 -5.78 5.23
CA ASN A 535 -10.53 -6.58 6.38
C ASN A 535 -11.76 -7.34 6.93
N CYS A 536 -11.61 -8.14 7.98
CA CYS A 536 -12.76 -8.90 8.47
C CYS A 536 -13.92 -8.01 8.91
N SER A 537 -13.65 -6.82 9.48
CA SER A 537 -14.73 -5.92 9.93
C SER A 537 -15.53 -5.33 8.79
N THR A 538 -14.99 -5.30 7.54
CA THR A 538 -15.69 -4.80 6.35
C THR A 538 -17.04 -5.49 6.15
N PHE A 539 -17.12 -6.78 6.45
CA PHE A 539 -18.33 -7.60 6.27
C PHE A 539 -19.10 -7.84 7.56
N ALA A 540 -18.69 -7.25 8.67
CA ALA A 540 -19.34 -7.42 9.96
C ALA A 540 -20.63 -6.59 10.07
N SER A 541 -21.62 -7.07 10.81
CA SER A 541 -22.94 -6.42 10.91
C SER A 541 -22.90 -5.03 11.55
N TRP A 542 -21.95 -4.77 12.45
CA TRP A 542 -21.78 -3.43 13.05
C TRP A 542 -21.26 -2.37 12.09
N GLN A 543 -20.78 -2.78 10.91
CA GLN A 543 -20.36 -1.90 9.81
C GLN A 543 -21.46 -1.63 8.79
N ILE A 544 -22.69 -2.10 9.01
CA ILE A 544 -23.80 -1.78 8.09
C ILE A 544 -24.17 -0.30 8.29
N PRO A 545 -24.09 0.53 7.23
CA PRO A 545 -24.50 1.93 7.32
C PRO A 545 -26.02 2.01 7.46
N THR A 546 -26.50 2.67 8.52
CA THR A 546 -27.91 2.83 8.86
C THR A 546 -28.17 4.23 9.42
N ALA A 547 -29.43 4.63 9.50
CA ALA A 547 -29.82 5.88 10.16
C ALA A 547 -29.40 5.93 11.65
N ALA A 548 -29.37 4.77 12.33
CA ALA A 548 -29.00 4.67 13.74
C ALA A 548 -27.52 4.99 14.01
N ASN A 549 -26.63 4.74 13.05
CA ASN A 549 -25.20 5.06 13.13
C ASN A 549 -24.77 6.22 12.23
N ASN A 550 -25.71 7.08 11.82
CA ASN A 550 -25.47 8.19 10.91
C ASN A 550 -24.87 7.78 9.55
N TRP A 551 -25.25 6.62 9.06
CA TRP A 551 -24.79 6.03 7.79
C TRP A 551 -23.27 5.79 7.75
N ILE A 552 -22.64 5.59 8.92
CA ILE A 552 -21.24 5.26 9.03
C ILE A 552 -21.07 3.74 8.96
N GLY A 553 -20.16 3.28 8.11
CA GLY A 553 -19.83 1.87 7.93
C GLY A 553 -19.58 1.51 6.48
N VAL A 554 -18.99 0.36 6.24
CA VAL A 554 -18.53 -0.10 4.93
C VAL A 554 -19.16 -1.43 4.49
N ASN A 555 -20.00 -2.06 5.33
CA ASN A 555 -20.78 -3.24 4.96
C ASN A 555 -22.03 -2.81 4.17
N ILE A 556 -21.81 -2.35 2.95
CA ILE A 556 -22.86 -1.85 2.08
C ILE A 556 -23.81 -2.94 1.56
N ALA A 557 -23.39 -4.20 1.61
CA ALA A 557 -24.24 -5.35 1.29
C ALA A 557 -25.42 -5.52 2.27
N GLY A 558 -25.29 -4.98 3.48
CA GLY A 558 -26.24 -5.26 4.58
C GLY A 558 -26.16 -6.72 5.05
N TYR A 559 -25.02 -7.40 4.82
CA TYR A 559 -24.79 -8.77 5.27
C TYR A 559 -24.70 -8.84 6.80
N SER A 560 -25.30 -9.87 7.40
CA SER A 560 -25.29 -10.09 8.84
C SER A 560 -25.19 -11.57 9.16
N ASN A 561 -24.14 -11.94 9.88
CA ASN A 561 -23.93 -13.29 10.39
C ASN A 561 -23.27 -13.20 11.77
N THR A 562 -24.00 -13.55 12.83
CA THR A 562 -23.54 -13.44 14.22
C THR A 562 -22.29 -14.27 14.50
N ALA A 563 -22.16 -15.44 13.87
CA ALA A 563 -20.97 -16.28 14.06
C ALA A 563 -19.73 -15.64 13.38
N TYR A 564 -19.91 -15.05 12.20
CA TYR A 564 -18.87 -14.26 11.54
C TYR A 564 -18.44 -13.06 12.38
N ASP A 565 -19.40 -12.31 12.91
CA ASP A 565 -19.16 -11.15 13.77
C ASP A 565 -18.31 -11.51 15.00
N GLN A 566 -18.68 -12.59 15.69
CA GLN A 566 -17.94 -13.09 16.85
C GLN A 566 -16.53 -13.55 16.47
N ALA A 567 -16.38 -14.25 15.35
CA ALA A 567 -15.07 -14.70 14.86
C ALA A 567 -14.16 -13.52 14.45
N CYS A 568 -14.72 -12.47 13.82
CA CYS A 568 -13.96 -11.27 13.48
C CYS A 568 -13.52 -10.49 14.72
N GLN A 569 -14.40 -10.35 15.72
CA GLN A 569 -14.02 -9.78 17.01
C GLN A 569 -12.91 -10.59 17.69
N ALA A 570 -13.04 -11.91 17.73
CA ALA A 570 -12.01 -12.79 18.25
C ALA A 570 -10.68 -12.63 17.48
N ALA A 571 -10.72 -12.61 16.16
CA ALA A 571 -9.52 -12.44 15.32
C ALA A 571 -8.79 -11.11 15.56
N SER A 572 -9.55 -10.04 15.84
CA SER A 572 -8.97 -8.72 16.19
C SER A 572 -8.40 -8.65 17.61
N GLN A 573 -8.82 -9.56 18.48
CA GLN A 573 -8.36 -9.64 19.88
C GLN A 573 -7.20 -10.62 20.07
N VAL A 574 -7.08 -11.62 19.19
CA VAL A 574 -5.92 -12.53 19.24
C VAL A 574 -4.67 -11.72 18.96
N GLY A 575 -3.83 -11.65 19.99
CA GLY A 575 -2.51 -11.09 19.84
C GLY A 575 -1.74 -11.82 18.72
N SER A 576 -0.95 -11.09 17.90
CA SER A 576 -0.15 -11.63 16.79
C SER A 576 1.06 -12.50 17.21
N ALA A 577 1.28 -12.65 18.52
CA ALA A 577 2.20 -13.69 19.00
C ALA A 577 1.68 -15.11 18.71
N ASP A 578 0.37 -15.27 18.48
CA ASP A 578 -0.25 -16.53 18.11
C ASP A 578 -0.76 -16.48 16.65
N ILE A 579 0.18 -16.47 15.71
CA ILE A 579 -0.12 -16.47 14.28
C ILE A 579 -0.95 -17.70 13.88
N ALA A 580 -0.76 -18.84 14.54
CA ALA A 580 -1.50 -20.07 14.25
C ALA A 580 -2.98 -19.93 14.60
N THR A 581 -3.31 -19.32 15.75
CA THR A 581 -4.69 -19.00 16.12
C THR A 581 -5.27 -17.95 15.18
N GLN A 582 -4.51 -16.92 14.80
CA GLN A 582 -4.97 -15.95 13.79
C GLN A 582 -5.27 -16.63 12.45
N GLN A 583 -4.37 -17.45 11.95
CA GLN A 583 -4.59 -18.20 10.71
C GLN A 583 -5.85 -19.06 10.77
N THR A 584 -6.07 -19.74 11.91
CA THR A 584 -7.27 -20.56 12.12
C THR A 584 -8.55 -19.72 12.08
N LEU A 585 -8.57 -18.58 12.79
CA LEU A 585 -9.73 -17.69 12.83
C LEU A 585 -9.99 -17.06 11.46
N TYR A 586 -8.94 -16.56 10.79
CA TYR A 586 -9.07 -15.99 9.44
C TYR A 586 -9.48 -17.04 8.39
N ALA A 587 -9.03 -18.28 8.50
CA ALA A 587 -9.51 -19.35 7.65
C ALA A 587 -11.02 -19.59 7.84
N GLY A 588 -11.50 -19.64 9.09
CA GLY A 588 -12.93 -19.76 9.40
C GLY A 588 -13.76 -18.59 8.87
N LEU A 589 -13.25 -17.35 8.99
CA LEU A 589 -13.90 -16.15 8.43
C LEU A 589 -14.03 -16.24 6.92
N GLN A 590 -12.95 -16.59 6.21
CA GLN A 590 -12.93 -16.74 4.78
C GLN A 590 -13.86 -17.86 4.30
N GLN A 591 -13.89 -19.01 4.98
CA GLN A 591 -14.81 -20.10 4.71
C GLN A 591 -16.27 -19.66 4.87
N THR A 592 -16.59 -18.90 5.92
CA THR A 592 -17.94 -18.37 6.15
C THR A 592 -18.36 -17.45 5.00
N LEU A 593 -17.50 -16.52 4.58
CA LEU A 593 -17.79 -15.62 3.45
C LEU A 593 -17.91 -16.38 2.12
N ALA A 594 -17.09 -17.43 1.91
CA ALA A 594 -17.18 -18.28 0.73
C ALA A 594 -18.51 -19.08 0.70
N GLN A 595 -19.04 -19.48 1.86
CA GLN A 595 -20.35 -20.16 1.97
C GLN A 595 -21.52 -19.20 1.84
N ASP A 596 -21.45 -18.01 2.42
CA ASP A 596 -22.55 -17.05 2.45
C ASP A 596 -22.57 -16.12 1.24
N VAL A 597 -21.46 -16.00 0.51
CA VAL A 597 -21.29 -15.22 -0.73
C VAL A 597 -21.92 -13.81 -0.65
N PRO A 598 -21.51 -12.96 0.30
CA PRO A 598 -22.05 -11.59 0.37
C PRO A 598 -21.50 -10.66 -0.71
N PHE A 599 -20.39 -11.02 -1.34
CA PHE A 599 -19.72 -10.31 -2.42
C PHE A 599 -19.05 -11.28 -3.41
N VAL A 600 -18.68 -10.77 -4.57
CA VAL A 600 -17.92 -11.48 -5.60
C VAL A 600 -16.60 -10.77 -5.81
N PRO A 601 -15.45 -11.36 -5.47
CA PRO A 601 -14.15 -10.77 -5.75
C PRO A 601 -13.88 -10.77 -7.26
N LEU A 602 -13.36 -9.68 -7.80
CA LEU A 602 -13.00 -9.55 -9.21
C LEU A 602 -11.48 -9.64 -9.40
N PHE A 603 -10.72 -8.74 -8.82
CA PHE A 603 -9.25 -8.76 -8.85
C PHE A 603 -8.67 -7.88 -7.75
N PHE A 604 -7.39 -8.09 -7.42
CA PHE A 604 -6.60 -7.13 -6.66
C PHE A 604 -5.94 -6.15 -7.62
N HIS A 605 -5.95 -4.86 -7.29
CA HIS A 605 -5.35 -3.83 -8.11
C HIS A 605 -3.83 -4.03 -8.24
N PRO A 606 -3.30 -4.09 -9.48
CA PRO A 606 -1.87 -4.14 -9.67
C PRO A 606 -1.24 -2.76 -9.44
N HIS A 607 -0.14 -2.72 -8.73
CA HIS A 607 0.79 -1.61 -8.76
C HIS A 607 1.74 -1.83 -9.94
N ILE A 608 1.94 -0.82 -10.76
CA ILE A 608 2.73 -0.92 -12.00
C ILE A 608 3.81 0.15 -11.99
N ALA A 609 5.06 -0.26 -12.18
CA ALA A 609 6.17 0.63 -12.45
C ALA A 609 6.88 0.18 -13.74
N VAL A 610 7.53 1.11 -14.42
CA VAL A 610 8.26 0.80 -15.65
C VAL A 610 9.64 1.44 -15.63
N SER A 611 10.64 0.74 -16.15
CA SER A 611 12.00 1.27 -16.23
C SER A 611 12.61 1.09 -17.62
N ARG A 612 13.72 1.80 -17.84
CA ARG A 612 14.63 1.51 -18.95
C ARG A 612 15.16 0.07 -18.83
N ILE A 613 15.49 -0.54 -19.97
CA ILE A 613 15.85 -1.97 -20.04
C ILE A 613 17.15 -2.35 -19.32
N ASP A 614 18.03 -1.40 -19.10
CA ASP A 614 19.34 -1.60 -18.45
C ASP A 614 19.39 -1.12 -16.99
N LEU A 615 18.24 -0.73 -16.41
CA LEU A 615 18.12 -0.52 -14.97
C LEU A 615 18.08 -1.89 -14.27
N CYS A 616 18.90 -2.04 -13.22
CA CYS A 616 19.07 -3.24 -12.43
C CYS A 616 18.81 -2.97 -10.95
N GLY A 617 18.35 -3.99 -10.23
CA GLY A 617 18.16 -3.95 -8.78
C GLY A 617 16.82 -3.39 -8.33
N PHE A 618 15.99 -2.86 -9.24
CA PHE A 618 14.63 -2.44 -8.90
C PHE A 618 13.72 -3.66 -8.76
N LYS A 619 12.97 -3.71 -7.67
CA LYS A 619 11.98 -4.75 -7.38
C LYS A 619 10.77 -4.13 -6.72
N MET A 620 9.60 -4.50 -7.20
CA MET A 620 8.35 -4.15 -6.52
C MET A 620 8.01 -5.18 -5.46
N ASP A 621 7.51 -4.69 -4.33
CA ASP A 621 6.96 -5.49 -3.24
C ASP A 621 5.69 -4.80 -2.74
N SER A 622 4.58 -5.54 -2.69
CA SER A 622 3.26 -4.97 -2.38
C SER A 622 3.12 -4.53 -0.91
N SER A 623 3.93 -5.10 -0.02
CA SER A 623 3.94 -4.78 1.41
C SER A 623 4.88 -3.65 1.78
N ALA A 624 5.77 -3.23 0.87
CA ALA A 624 6.68 -2.11 1.09
C ALA A 624 5.92 -0.76 1.14
N ARG A 625 6.44 0.16 1.96
CA ARG A 625 5.88 1.52 2.06
C ARG A 625 5.90 2.27 0.73
N SER A 626 6.90 1.97 -0.10
CA SER A 626 7.14 2.55 -1.42
C SER A 626 7.76 1.51 -2.33
N SER A 627 7.58 1.63 -3.64
CA SER A 627 8.27 0.82 -4.65
C SER A 627 9.79 1.04 -4.64
N LEU A 628 10.27 2.12 -4.01
CA LEU A 628 11.68 2.55 -4.04
C LEU A 628 12.48 2.11 -2.80
N TRP A 629 12.01 1.14 -2.03
CA TRP A 629 12.59 0.67 -0.76
C TRP A 629 14.05 0.21 -0.82
N GLY A 630 14.62 -0.05 -1.97
CA GLY A 630 16.02 -0.47 -2.13
C GLY A 630 16.81 0.44 -3.09
N ILE A 631 16.47 1.72 -3.15
CA ILE A 631 16.97 2.67 -4.16
C ILE A 631 18.50 2.84 -4.17
N GLU A 632 19.18 2.57 -3.07
CA GLU A 632 20.63 2.62 -2.97
C GLU A 632 21.32 1.55 -3.80
N ASN A 633 20.62 0.44 -4.08
CA ASN A 633 21.14 -0.71 -4.81
C ASN A 633 20.97 -0.59 -6.34
N TYR A 634 20.16 0.35 -6.82
CA TYR A 634 19.87 0.46 -8.26
C TYR A 634 21.12 0.83 -9.03
N THR A 635 21.28 0.26 -10.22
CA THR A 635 22.42 0.54 -11.11
C THR A 635 22.01 0.41 -12.57
N ILE A 636 22.78 1.02 -13.47
CA ILE A 636 22.61 0.84 -14.90
C ILE A 636 23.72 -0.09 -15.40
N ALA A 637 23.34 -1.24 -15.94
CA ALA A 637 24.25 -2.21 -16.53
C ALA A 637 23.59 -2.96 -17.69
N GLN A 638 24.38 -3.38 -18.69
CA GLN A 638 23.85 -4.24 -19.74
C GLN A 638 23.69 -5.69 -19.22
N GLY A 639 22.52 -6.28 -19.47
CA GLY A 639 22.26 -7.69 -19.20
C GLY A 639 22.04 -8.01 -17.71
N CYS A 640 21.31 -7.16 -16.98
CA CYS A 640 20.84 -7.50 -15.64
C CYS A 640 20.02 -8.80 -15.68
N THR A 641 20.37 -9.73 -14.85
CA THR A 641 19.46 -10.79 -14.39
C THR A 641 18.88 -10.29 -13.06
N ASP A 642 17.65 -9.81 -13.08
CA ASP A 642 16.91 -9.43 -11.86
C ASP A 642 16.47 -10.68 -11.11
#